data_90ad795ff0021ac5ba99d9520670f4eb
#
_entry.id   90ad795ff0021ac5ba99d9520670f4eb
#
_cell.length_a   1.000
_cell.length_b   1.000
_cell.length_c   1.000
_cell.angle_alpha   90.00
_cell.angle_beta   90.00
_cell.angle_gamma   90.00
#
_symmetry.space_group_name_H-M   'P 1'
#
loop_
_entity.id
_entity.type
_entity.pdbx_description
1 polymer ?
#
loop_
_entity_poly.entity_id
_entity_poly.type
_entity_poly.pdbx_seq_one_letter_code
_entity_poly.pdbx_strand_id
1 'polypeptide(L)'
;MNRFLAAVFIALIGAALAAQSRSASTVSGDWPMYSYNLAGTRYSPLTDINTNNVGTLTQAWSVRLTQPAAGRRGGGPAAGGGEGAPAGRAAGAAGSPPAQGRGAVPAEGAEPPGSNPQVTPIVIGGVMYLPARGNQVLALEADTGKEMWRHTLPSGVRTTARGVAYWPGDGRLTPRILLTAGPKLVALDAANGTPSNDFGDKGIVEIAVPWNGVPTIYKNVAILGATTGEVNLAEPGDTRAFDVRTGKRLWDFRTVPLPGELGHNTWLDNGWRNRSGVNVWAWYMTLDEERGILYMPIAGPAGNYWGGDRPGNNFFANSIVAVDAETGKYRWHFQTVHHDLWDSDMPSPPVLVDVMQNPSTPLGASGRRIPALVSVGKTGWMFILDRVTGKPIFGVEERAVPKGTVPGEWYSPTQPFPVKPAKPLVRVDFNKERDMVRAEDTSAEHVAECQALWDKSGGFHNAGAFTPFGFHEEGAPPKSTIQFPGGTGGINWGGATADPTTGFVYVNAHDTSLVGWLERRRPGLNYGNGVAGSTLPYDRGSINGAGPYFTFSAPYKDSTGRTLANLPCQRPPWARLVAVNANTGEIAWESTLGLTDALPEGKQLTGGSGSAGPTATAGGVIFVGATNDRRFRAFDSKTGKELWSTRLEATVNANPMTYRGKNGKQYVAFIATDTLVAYALP
;
A
#
# COMPACT_ATOMS: atom_id res chain seq x y z
N MET A 1 -2.52 -24.92 60.33
CA MET A 1 -1.77 -25.52 59.23
C MET A 1 -2.48 -25.38 57.86
N ASN A 2 -3.77 -25.08 57.77
CA ASN A 2 -4.52 -25.02 56.48
C ASN A 2 -4.58 -23.63 55.82
N ARG A 3 -4.05 -22.57 56.38
CA ARG A 3 -4.02 -21.24 55.76
C ARG A 3 -2.72 -20.89 55.03
N PHE A 4 -1.62 -21.61 55.29
CA PHE A 4 -0.34 -21.43 54.61
C PHE A 4 -0.28 -22.19 53.27
N LEU A 5 -0.98 -23.29 53.12
CA LEU A 5 -1.03 -24.07 51.88
C LEU A 5 -1.87 -23.40 50.76
N ALA A 6 -2.90 -22.64 51.12
CA ALA A 6 -3.72 -21.92 50.15
C ALA A 6 -3.01 -20.71 49.54
N ALA A 7 -2.15 -20.03 50.30
CA ALA A 7 -1.39 -18.87 49.81
C ALA A 7 -0.27 -19.27 48.85
N VAL A 8 0.36 -20.46 49.04
CA VAL A 8 1.38 -20.96 48.14
C VAL A 8 0.80 -21.48 46.83
N PHE A 9 -0.42 -22.04 46.84
CA PHE A 9 -1.06 -22.49 45.60
C PHE A 9 -1.56 -21.31 44.74
N ILE A 10 -2.04 -20.21 45.35
CA ILE A 10 -2.45 -19.00 44.63
C ILE A 10 -1.22 -18.26 44.03
N ALA A 11 -0.09 -18.27 44.73
CA ALA A 11 1.16 -17.68 44.23
C ALA A 11 1.78 -18.47 43.07
N LEU A 12 1.64 -19.79 43.05
CA LEU A 12 2.10 -20.66 41.95
C LEU A 12 1.21 -20.60 40.72
N ILE A 13 -0.09 -20.42 40.86
CA ILE A 13 -1.02 -20.22 39.74
C ILE A 13 -0.83 -18.80 39.14
N GLY A 14 -0.59 -17.79 39.96
CA GLY A 14 -0.27 -16.44 39.50
C GLY A 14 1.07 -16.38 38.73
N ALA A 15 2.07 -17.13 39.12
CA ALA A 15 3.35 -17.23 38.43
C ALA A 15 3.27 -18.03 37.13
N ALA A 16 2.38 -19.04 37.04
CA ALA A 16 2.17 -19.83 35.80
C ALA A 16 1.35 -19.05 34.75
N LEU A 17 0.44 -18.19 35.16
CA LEU A 17 -0.30 -17.31 34.25
C LEU A 17 0.54 -16.10 33.76
N ALA A 18 1.49 -15.63 34.57
CA ALA A 18 2.44 -14.59 34.15
C ALA A 18 3.55 -15.11 33.22
N ALA A 19 3.78 -16.44 33.17
CA ALA A 19 4.77 -17.05 32.29
C ALA A 19 4.25 -17.32 30.86
N GLN A 20 2.94 -17.23 30.61
CA GLN A 20 2.35 -17.47 29.29
C GLN A 20 2.21 -16.19 28.43
N SER A 21 2.51 -15.00 28.95
CA SER A 21 2.47 -13.75 28.19
C SER A 21 3.85 -13.15 27.89
N ARG A 22 4.92 -13.91 28.00
CA ARG A 22 6.19 -13.51 27.40
C ARG A 22 6.13 -13.89 25.92
N SER A 23 5.68 -12.93 25.08
CA SER A 23 6.12 -12.89 23.68
C SER A 23 7.63 -13.19 23.71
N ALA A 24 8.07 -14.12 22.87
CA ALA A 24 9.50 -14.37 22.70
C ALA A 24 10.19 -13.01 22.62
N SER A 25 11.07 -12.70 23.57
CA SER A 25 11.80 -11.43 23.56
C SER A 25 12.55 -11.41 22.24
N THR A 26 12.03 -10.65 21.29
CA THR A 26 12.75 -10.36 20.06
C THR A 26 14.11 -9.87 20.48
N VAL A 27 15.17 -10.49 19.97
CA VAL A 27 16.54 -10.00 20.19
C VAL A 27 16.51 -8.52 19.85
N SER A 28 16.91 -7.65 20.79
CA SER A 28 16.92 -6.21 20.57
C SER A 28 17.67 -5.92 19.27
N GLY A 29 16.91 -5.53 18.22
CA GLY A 29 17.46 -5.28 16.90
C GLY A 29 16.86 -6.08 15.74
N ASP A 30 16.00 -7.05 15.99
CA ASP A 30 15.28 -7.75 14.92
C ASP A 30 14.26 -6.85 14.21
N TRP A 31 13.85 -7.24 12.98
CA TRP A 31 12.71 -6.71 12.25
C TRP A 31 11.69 -7.83 12.06
N PRO A 32 10.88 -8.17 13.10
CA PRO A 32 10.24 -9.47 13.19
C PRO A 32 8.99 -9.65 12.31
N MET A 33 8.46 -8.59 11.73
CA MET A 33 7.27 -8.65 10.86
C MET A 33 7.24 -7.50 9.86
N TYR A 34 6.32 -7.56 8.89
CA TYR A 34 6.22 -6.64 7.75
C TYR A 34 6.29 -5.16 8.15
N SER A 35 5.57 -4.75 9.17
CA SER A 35 5.54 -3.35 9.67
C SER A 35 6.28 -3.17 10.99
N TYR A 36 7.29 -3.98 11.28
CA TYR A 36 8.07 -4.02 12.51
C TYR A 36 7.31 -4.63 13.70
N ASN A 37 6.08 -4.19 13.97
CA ASN A 37 5.23 -4.68 15.07
C ASN A 37 3.75 -4.74 14.65
N LEU A 38 2.92 -5.36 15.47
CA LEU A 38 1.47 -5.46 15.24
C LEU A 38 0.76 -4.09 15.25
N ALA A 39 1.32 -3.10 15.93
CA ALA A 39 0.83 -1.72 15.91
C ALA A 39 1.09 -0.99 14.57
N GLY A 40 1.81 -1.62 13.64
CA GLY A 40 2.06 -1.09 12.30
C GLY A 40 2.98 0.13 12.24
N THR A 41 3.78 0.37 13.30
CA THR A 41 4.52 1.63 13.45
C THR A 41 5.64 1.81 12.45
N ARG A 42 6.24 0.74 11.93
CA ARG A 42 7.48 0.80 11.12
C ARG A 42 8.55 1.71 11.73
N TYR A 43 8.67 1.64 13.06
CA TYR A 43 9.60 2.41 13.85
C TYR A 43 10.59 1.48 14.52
N SER A 44 11.88 1.68 14.26
CA SER A 44 12.96 0.92 14.91
C SER A 44 13.50 1.66 16.14
N PRO A 45 13.69 0.98 17.28
CA PRO A 45 14.32 1.57 18.46
C PRO A 45 15.84 1.73 18.31
N LEU A 46 16.46 1.30 17.21
CA LEU A 46 17.90 1.38 16.98
C LEU A 46 18.36 2.84 16.78
N THR A 47 19.52 3.17 17.34
CA THR A 47 20.09 4.53 17.39
C THR A 47 21.50 4.65 16.83
N ASP A 48 22.15 3.53 16.46
CA ASP A 48 23.54 3.57 15.99
C ASP A 48 23.64 4.43 14.72
N ILE A 49 22.69 4.25 13.78
CA ILE A 49 22.51 5.16 12.66
C ILE A 49 21.60 6.30 13.11
N ASN A 50 22.13 7.52 13.06
CA ASN A 50 21.43 8.71 13.56
C ASN A 50 21.72 9.94 12.69
N THR A 51 21.13 11.08 13.03
CA THR A 51 21.24 12.32 12.26
C THR A 51 22.66 12.83 12.09
N ASN A 52 23.61 12.48 12.97
CA ASN A 52 25.01 12.94 12.90
C ASN A 52 25.89 12.08 11.99
N ASN A 53 25.53 10.81 11.77
CA ASN A 53 26.40 9.87 11.05
C ASN A 53 25.76 9.23 9.82
N VAL A 54 24.46 9.42 9.58
CA VAL A 54 23.75 8.84 8.44
C VAL A 54 24.38 9.22 7.09
N GLY A 55 25.04 10.38 7.01
CA GLY A 55 25.78 10.85 5.84
C GLY A 55 26.96 9.97 5.42
N THR A 56 27.43 9.07 6.31
CA THR A 56 28.58 8.18 6.06
C THR A 56 28.17 6.75 5.68
N LEU A 57 26.85 6.48 5.49
CA LEU A 57 26.39 5.16 5.10
C LEU A 57 26.99 4.67 3.80
N THR A 58 27.47 3.42 3.81
CA THR A 58 28.01 2.72 2.66
C THR A 58 27.26 1.43 2.42
N GLN A 59 27.23 0.95 1.17
CA GLN A 59 26.66 -0.34 0.85
C GLN A 59 27.50 -1.44 1.48
N ALA A 60 26.91 -2.21 2.39
CA ALA A 60 27.56 -3.32 3.07
C ALA A 60 27.54 -4.59 2.21
N TRP A 61 26.39 -4.89 1.63
CA TRP A 61 26.20 -6.02 0.74
C TRP A 61 24.98 -5.84 -0.18
N SER A 62 24.90 -6.65 -1.24
CA SER A 62 23.70 -6.76 -2.08
C SER A 62 23.55 -8.18 -2.63
N VAL A 63 22.29 -8.60 -2.86
CA VAL A 63 21.94 -9.92 -3.39
C VAL A 63 20.90 -9.77 -4.49
N ARG A 64 21.16 -10.33 -5.65
CA ARG A 64 20.16 -10.44 -6.72
C ARG A 64 19.21 -11.56 -6.39
N LEU A 65 17.90 -11.27 -6.35
CA LEU A 65 16.85 -12.21 -5.97
C LEU A 65 16.40 -13.10 -7.13
N THR A 66 16.74 -12.74 -8.37
CA THR A 66 16.51 -13.54 -9.57
C THR A 66 17.72 -14.40 -9.86
N GLN A 67 17.53 -15.71 -10.03
CA GLN A 67 18.60 -16.54 -10.61
C GLN A 67 18.83 -16.13 -12.06
N PRO A 68 20.09 -16.06 -12.55
CA PRO A 68 20.34 -16.03 -13.97
C PRO A 68 19.64 -17.22 -14.62
N ALA A 69 18.91 -17.01 -15.72
CA ALA A 69 18.37 -18.13 -16.48
C ALA A 69 19.52 -19.09 -16.74
N ALA A 70 19.37 -20.35 -16.30
CA ALA A 70 20.38 -21.38 -16.55
C ALA A 70 20.71 -21.38 -18.04
N GLY A 71 21.94 -21.02 -18.39
CA GLY A 71 22.36 -20.76 -19.75
C GLY A 71 21.99 -21.95 -20.63
N ARG A 72 21.30 -21.71 -21.72
CA ARG A 72 21.32 -22.60 -22.86
C ARG A 72 22.76 -22.73 -23.30
N ARG A 73 23.46 -23.73 -22.80
CA ARG A 73 24.75 -24.14 -23.31
C ARG A 73 24.56 -24.67 -24.72
N GLY A 74 25.19 -24.05 -25.67
CA GLY A 74 25.75 -24.71 -26.84
C GLY A 74 24.79 -24.91 -28.01
N GLY A 75 24.82 -23.98 -28.95
CA GLY A 75 24.67 -24.24 -30.36
C GLY A 75 25.82 -23.52 -31.02
N GLY A 76 26.76 -24.29 -31.52
CA GLY A 76 27.94 -23.79 -32.25
C GLY A 76 27.58 -23.07 -33.56
N PRO A 77 28.53 -22.43 -34.24
CA PRO A 77 28.27 -21.56 -35.35
C PRO A 77 27.90 -22.36 -36.60
N ALA A 78 26.74 -22.08 -37.19
CA ALA A 78 26.44 -22.47 -38.56
C ALA A 78 26.67 -21.26 -39.49
N ALA A 79 27.58 -21.42 -40.40
CA ALA A 79 27.89 -20.50 -41.47
C ALA A 79 26.83 -20.57 -42.57
N GLY A 80 26.63 -19.45 -43.23
CA GLY A 80 26.37 -19.44 -44.70
C GLY A 80 24.97 -19.11 -45.17
N GLY A 81 24.83 -17.95 -45.77
CA GLY A 81 24.31 -17.81 -47.12
C GLY A 81 22.83 -17.51 -47.36
N GLY A 82 22.56 -16.42 -48.05
CA GLY A 82 21.49 -16.36 -49.03
C GLY A 82 20.48 -15.23 -48.96
N GLU A 83 20.69 -14.25 -49.72
CA GLU A 83 19.88 -13.16 -50.30
C GLU A 83 18.36 -13.35 -50.43
N GLY A 84 17.61 -12.23 -50.35
CA GLY A 84 16.30 -12.08 -50.93
C GLY A 84 15.37 -11.11 -50.27
N ALA A 85 15.39 -9.80 -50.63
CA ALA A 85 14.30 -8.84 -50.39
C ALA A 85 13.20 -9.05 -51.45
N PRO A 86 11.99 -8.36 -51.42
CA PRO A 86 11.71 -7.03 -50.87
C PRO A 86 10.31 -6.78 -50.23
N ALA A 87 10.21 -5.66 -49.53
CA ALA A 87 9.16 -4.64 -49.47
C ALA A 87 7.71 -4.98 -49.11
N GLY A 88 7.26 -4.37 -47.98
CA GLY A 88 5.87 -4.11 -47.68
C GLY A 88 5.76 -3.11 -46.53
N ARG A 89 5.63 -1.82 -46.87
CA ARG A 89 5.34 -0.73 -45.92
C ARG A 89 3.96 -0.89 -45.33
N ALA A 90 3.83 -0.86 -44.01
CA ALA A 90 2.65 -0.34 -43.32
C ALA A 90 3.11 0.44 -42.09
N ALA A 91 2.79 1.72 -42.07
CA ALA A 91 3.02 2.62 -40.95
C ALA A 91 2.14 2.20 -39.76
N GLY A 92 2.75 1.79 -38.67
CA GLY A 92 2.11 1.54 -37.40
C GLY A 92 2.45 2.65 -36.42
N ALA A 93 1.41 3.28 -35.90
CA ALA A 93 1.47 4.35 -34.92
C ALA A 93 2.27 3.96 -33.67
N ALA A 94 3.12 4.90 -33.22
CA ALA A 94 3.86 4.79 -31.98
C ALA A 94 2.89 4.74 -30.79
N GLY A 95 2.81 3.59 -30.15
CA GLY A 95 2.07 3.40 -28.91
C GLY A 95 2.75 4.12 -27.76
N SER A 96 1.99 4.94 -27.04
CA SER A 96 2.36 5.53 -25.75
C SER A 96 2.69 4.42 -24.75
N PRO A 97 3.64 4.64 -23.82
CA PRO A 97 3.91 3.66 -22.77
C PRO A 97 2.68 3.49 -21.88
N PRO A 98 2.36 2.28 -21.41
CA PRO A 98 1.20 2.03 -20.59
C PRO A 98 1.29 2.80 -19.27
N ALA A 99 0.23 3.51 -18.94
CA ALA A 99 -0.01 3.99 -17.59
C ALA A 99 0.15 2.81 -16.63
N GLN A 100 0.88 2.98 -15.53
CA GLN A 100 0.97 1.99 -14.46
C GLN A 100 -0.40 1.87 -13.78
N GLY A 101 -1.31 1.19 -14.44
CA GLY A 101 -2.57 0.72 -13.88
C GLY A 101 -2.27 -0.46 -12.95
N ARG A 102 -3.02 -0.56 -11.88
CA ARG A 102 -3.04 -1.69 -10.94
C ARG A 102 -2.94 -3.00 -11.68
N GLY A 103 -2.08 -3.86 -11.16
CA GLY A 103 -1.89 -5.18 -11.70
C GLY A 103 -3.19 -5.97 -11.75
N ALA A 104 -3.72 -6.12 -12.95
CA ALA A 104 -4.53 -7.28 -13.26
C ALA A 104 -3.73 -8.51 -12.83
N VAL A 105 -4.39 -9.48 -12.21
CA VAL A 105 -3.82 -10.81 -12.03
C VAL A 105 -3.43 -11.27 -13.44
N PRO A 106 -2.12 -11.43 -13.76
CA PRO A 106 -1.75 -11.83 -15.10
C PRO A 106 -2.34 -13.21 -15.35
N ALA A 107 -3.00 -13.38 -16.50
CA ALA A 107 -3.29 -14.69 -17.02
C ALA A 107 -1.99 -15.52 -17.05
N GLU A 108 -2.06 -16.84 -16.83
CA GLU A 108 -0.93 -17.77 -16.84
C GLU A 108 0.06 -17.44 -17.96
N GLY A 109 1.20 -16.89 -17.61
CA GLY A 109 2.26 -16.51 -18.53
C GLY A 109 3.28 -15.61 -17.83
N ALA A 110 4.52 -15.65 -18.23
CA ALA A 110 5.67 -14.99 -17.63
C ALA A 110 5.38 -13.56 -17.12
N GLU A 111 5.86 -13.26 -15.91
CA GLU A 111 5.87 -11.88 -15.40
C GLU A 111 6.53 -10.94 -16.43
N PRO A 112 5.94 -9.76 -16.70
CA PRO A 112 6.60 -8.79 -17.55
C PRO A 112 8.00 -8.48 -16.99
N PRO A 113 9.02 -8.30 -17.83
CA PRO A 113 10.30 -7.79 -17.39
C PRO A 113 10.07 -6.43 -16.72
N GLY A 114 10.46 -6.30 -15.42
CA GLY A 114 10.32 -5.04 -14.69
C GLY A 114 9.22 -4.99 -13.62
N SER A 115 8.53 -6.10 -13.29
CA SER A 115 7.67 -6.13 -12.10
C SER A 115 8.54 -5.84 -10.85
N ASN A 116 8.21 -4.76 -10.17
CA ASN A 116 8.97 -4.27 -9.01
C ASN A 116 8.43 -4.96 -7.75
N PRO A 117 9.15 -5.90 -7.13
CA PRO A 117 8.67 -6.55 -5.92
C PRO A 117 8.55 -5.52 -4.81
N GLN A 118 7.40 -5.56 -4.12
CA GLN A 118 7.06 -4.64 -3.03
C GLN A 118 7.32 -5.33 -1.68
N VAL A 119 8.27 -6.25 -1.67
CA VAL A 119 8.61 -7.09 -0.53
C VAL A 119 9.35 -6.30 0.52
N THR A 120 8.88 -6.38 1.77
CA THR A 120 9.68 -6.05 2.95
C THR A 120 10.11 -7.37 3.59
N PRO A 121 11.43 -7.68 3.65
CA PRO A 121 11.93 -8.84 4.37
C PRO A 121 11.67 -8.72 5.87
N ILE A 122 11.71 -9.85 6.59
CA ILE A 122 11.76 -9.87 8.05
C ILE A 122 13.09 -10.45 8.52
N VAL A 123 13.55 -10.02 9.68
CA VAL A 123 14.81 -10.51 10.29
C VAL A 123 14.51 -11.02 11.70
N ILE A 124 14.86 -12.28 11.94
CA ILE A 124 14.67 -12.96 13.23
C ILE A 124 15.97 -13.66 13.61
N GLY A 125 16.58 -13.27 14.73
CA GLY A 125 17.80 -13.91 15.24
C GLY A 125 18.96 -13.91 14.24
N GLY A 126 19.04 -12.88 13.37
CA GLY A 126 20.06 -12.74 12.33
C GLY A 126 19.79 -13.56 11.07
N VAL A 127 18.61 -14.13 10.90
CA VAL A 127 18.14 -14.77 9.66
C VAL A 127 17.11 -13.87 9.01
N MET A 128 17.31 -13.56 7.73
CA MET A 128 16.39 -12.76 6.93
C MET A 128 15.54 -13.65 6.05
N TYR A 129 14.21 -13.51 6.14
CA TYR A 129 13.24 -14.27 5.36
C TYR A 129 12.48 -13.40 4.37
N LEU A 130 12.30 -13.86 3.15
CA LEU A 130 11.56 -13.13 2.11
C LEU A 130 11.06 -14.08 1.01
N PRO A 131 9.94 -13.73 0.35
CA PRO A 131 9.59 -14.33 -0.93
C PRO A 131 10.49 -13.74 -2.02
N ALA A 132 10.92 -14.57 -2.96
CA ALA A 132 11.65 -14.18 -4.14
C ALA A 132 10.79 -14.33 -5.41
N ARG A 133 11.28 -13.84 -6.52
CA ARG A 133 10.54 -13.88 -7.80
C ARG A 133 10.09 -15.30 -8.16
N GLY A 134 8.89 -15.34 -8.72
CA GLY A 134 8.26 -16.59 -9.13
C GLY A 134 7.62 -17.31 -7.95
N ASN A 135 8.10 -18.48 -7.64
CA ASN A 135 7.55 -19.38 -6.63
C ASN A 135 8.54 -19.73 -5.51
N GLN A 136 9.45 -18.83 -5.17
CA GLN A 136 10.54 -19.11 -4.24
C GLN A 136 10.38 -18.35 -2.91
N VAL A 137 10.87 -18.98 -1.84
CA VAL A 137 11.05 -18.38 -0.50
C VAL A 137 12.50 -18.60 -0.08
N LEU A 138 13.14 -17.55 0.44
CA LEU A 138 14.55 -17.56 0.83
C LEU A 138 14.71 -17.31 2.32
N ALA A 139 15.75 -17.92 2.90
CA ALA A 139 16.37 -17.48 4.13
C ALA A 139 17.83 -17.12 3.85
N LEU A 140 18.26 -15.94 4.33
CA LEU A 140 19.59 -15.40 4.14
C LEU A 140 20.22 -15.10 5.50
N GLU A 141 21.54 -15.17 5.59
CA GLU A 141 22.29 -14.56 6.68
C GLU A 141 22.11 -13.03 6.60
N ALA A 142 21.56 -12.40 7.62
CA ALA A 142 21.25 -10.99 7.60
C ALA A 142 22.48 -10.07 7.50
N ASP A 143 23.67 -10.55 7.97
CA ASP A 143 24.92 -9.80 7.94
C ASP A 143 25.58 -9.74 6.56
N THR A 144 25.34 -10.73 5.71
CA THR A 144 26.09 -10.95 4.47
C THR A 144 25.21 -11.11 3.23
N GLY A 145 23.92 -11.39 3.41
CA GLY A 145 23.02 -11.77 2.34
C GLY A 145 23.25 -13.18 1.78
N LYS A 146 24.14 -13.99 2.40
CA LYS A 146 24.39 -15.37 1.97
C LYS A 146 23.16 -16.25 2.16
N GLU A 147 22.81 -17.01 1.12
CA GLU A 147 21.69 -17.95 1.17
C GLU A 147 21.96 -19.09 2.16
N MET A 148 21.00 -19.29 3.08
CA MET A 148 20.98 -20.40 4.05
C MET A 148 20.14 -21.55 3.50
N TRP A 149 18.94 -21.23 3.03
CA TRP A 149 18.06 -22.18 2.36
C TRP A 149 17.13 -21.49 1.36
N ARG A 150 16.65 -22.26 0.42
CA ARG A 150 15.67 -21.87 -0.61
C ARG A 150 14.60 -22.95 -0.72
N HIS A 151 13.35 -22.54 -0.60
CA HIS A 151 12.21 -23.39 -0.90
C HIS A 151 11.58 -22.96 -2.22
N THR A 152 11.24 -23.93 -3.07
CA THR A 152 10.54 -23.69 -4.33
C THR A 152 9.15 -24.32 -4.25
N LEU A 153 8.12 -23.48 -4.33
CA LEU A 153 6.74 -23.90 -4.39
C LEU A 153 6.44 -24.64 -5.72
N PRO A 154 5.37 -25.45 -5.78
CA PRO A 154 4.97 -26.12 -7.02
C PRO A 154 4.83 -25.16 -8.20
N SER A 155 5.09 -25.66 -9.41
CA SER A 155 4.93 -24.89 -10.65
C SER A 155 3.50 -24.37 -10.78
N GLY A 156 3.35 -23.13 -11.30
CA GLY A 156 2.05 -22.45 -11.42
C GLY A 156 1.58 -21.74 -10.14
N VAL A 157 2.26 -21.94 -9.00
CA VAL A 157 1.95 -21.26 -7.73
C VAL A 157 2.94 -20.12 -7.55
N ARG A 158 2.43 -18.88 -7.44
CA ARG A 158 3.26 -17.68 -7.20
C ARG A 158 3.16 -17.25 -5.75
N THR A 159 4.31 -16.92 -5.16
CA THR A 159 4.36 -16.30 -3.83
C THR A 159 3.75 -14.90 -3.84
N THR A 160 3.30 -14.44 -2.67
CA THR A 160 2.95 -13.03 -2.47
C THR A 160 4.12 -12.10 -2.86
N ALA A 161 3.79 -10.95 -3.40
CA ALA A 161 4.76 -9.90 -3.72
C ALA A 161 5.09 -8.97 -2.53
N ARG A 162 4.65 -9.29 -1.29
CA ARG A 162 4.73 -8.38 -0.14
C ARG A 162 5.69 -8.83 0.94
N GLY A 163 5.68 -10.08 1.34
CA GLY A 163 6.52 -10.58 2.41
C GLY A 163 6.04 -11.91 2.96
N VAL A 164 6.63 -12.29 4.08
CA VAL A 164 6.27 -13.50 4.84
C VAL A 164 5.98 -13.12 6.28
N ALA A 165 5.27 -13.98 7.01
CA ALA A 165 5.05 -13.87 8.44
C ALA A 165 5.81 -14.96 9.19
N TYR A 166 6.19 -14.69 10.43
CA TYR A 166 6.87 -15.62 11.30
C TYR A 166 6.00 -15.94 12.51
N TRP A 167 5.88 -17.23 12.81
CA TRP A 167 5.31 -17.74 14.06
C TRP A 167 6.40 -18.44 14.87
N PRO A 168 6.62 -18.08 16.16
CA PRO A 168 7.76 -18.56 16.94
C PRO A 168 7.66 -20.01 17.42
N GLY A 169 6.56 -20.70 17.08
CA GLY A 169 6.23 -21.98 17.68
C GLY A 169 5.54 -21.86 19.04
N ASP A 170 5.19 -22.97 19.65
CA ASP A 170 4.52 -23.03 20.96
C ASP A 170 5.22 -23.98 21.96
N GLY A 171 6.47 -24.38 21.68
CA GLY A 171 7.25 -25.32 22.47
C GLY A 171 7.01 -26.79 22.08
N ARG A 172 5.94 -27.10 21.36
CA ARG A 172 5.67 -28.44 20.76
C ARG A 172 5.99 -28.43 19.28
N LEU A 173 5.61 -27.36 18.60
CA LEU A 173 5.83 -27.16 17.17
C LEU A 173 6.98 -26.17 16.98
N THR A 174 7.78 -26.43 15.94
CA THR A 174 8.90 -25.56 15.55
C THR A 174 8.41 -24.25 14.98
N PRO A 175 9.26 -23.20 15.00
CA PRO A 175 8.96 -21.93 14.33
C PRO A 175 8.65 -22.11 12.85
N ARG A 176 7.72 -21.28 12.34
CA ARG A 176 7.22 -21.37 10.95
C ARG A 176 7.29 -20.04 10.24
N ILE A 177 7.56 -20.14 8.94
CA ILE A 177 7.32 -19.07 7.98
C ILE A 177 5.98 -19.34 7.31
N LEU A 178 5.04 -18.38 7.42
CA LEU A 178 3.74 -18.43 6.76
C LEU A 178 3.69 -17.41 5.63
N LEU A 179 3.13 -17.82 4.51
CA LEU A 179 2.93 -16.94 3.35
C LEU A 179 1.72 -17.36 2.54
N THR A 180 1.20 -16.42 1.76
CA THR A 180 0.17 -16.71 0.76
C THR A 180 0.80 -16.94 -0.61
N ALA A 181 0.21 -17.84 -1.38
CA ALA A 181 0.65 -18.17 -2.73
C ALA A 181 -0.58 -18.51 -3.59
N GLY A 182 -1.10 -17.50 -4.30
CA GLY A 182 -2.41 -17.62 -4.97
C GLY A 182 -3.51 -17.99 -3.96
N PRO A 183 -4.35 -19.01 -4.22
CA PRO A 183 -5.41 -19.43 -3.29
C PRO A 183 -4.91 -20.34 -2.16
N LYS A 184 -3.63 -20.26 -1.79
CA LYS A 184 -3.01 -21.15 -0.80
C LYS A 184 -2.38 -20.36 0.35
N LEU A 185 -2.53 -20.86 1.57
CA LEU A 185 -1.72 -20.51 2.73
C LEU A 185 -0.69 -21.61 2.95
N VAL A 186 0.58 -21.24 2.98
CA VAL A 186 1.72 -22.16 3.06
C VAL A 186 2.44 -21.95 4.38
N ALA A 187 2.83 -23.03 5.05
CA ALA A 187 3.66 -23.05 6.25
C ALA A 187 4.94 -23.84 6.01
N LEU A 188 6.10 -23.21 6.21
CA LEU A 188 7.43 -23.78 6.10
C LEU A 188 8.13 -23.77 7.46
N ASP A 189 8.90 -24.78 7.77
CA ASP A 189 9.80 -24.77 8.92
C ASP A 189 10.84 -23.63 8.75
N ALA A 190 10.96 -22.75 9.73
CA ALA A 190 11.80 -21.57 9.63
C ALA A 190 13.31 -21.89 9.56
N ALA A 191 13.75 -23.03 10.12
CA ALA A 191 15.16 -23.40 10.18
C ALA A 191 15.69 -23.91 8.83
N ASN A 192 14.85 -24.60 8.03
CA ASN A 192 15.32 -25.31 6.85
C ASN A 192 14.44 -25.16 5.59
N GLY A 193 13.30 -24.47 5.70
CA GLY A 193 12.38 -24.21 4.58
C GLY A 193 11.56 -25.41 4.12
N THR A 194 11.54 -26.52 4.86
CA THR A 194 10.70 -27.68 4.52
C THR A 194 9.23 -27.41 4.87
N PRO A 195 8.25 -27.97 4.12
CA PRO A 195 6.84 -27.85 4.47
C PRO A 195 6.54 -28.39 5.87
N SER A 196 5.72 -27.69 6.65
CA SER A 196 5.27 -28.12 7.99
C SER A 196 4.16 -29.17 7.83
N ASN A 197 4.47 -30.46 7.97
CA ASN A 197 3.57 -31.56 7.67
C ASN A 197 2.30 -31.65 8.54
N ASP A 198 2.29 -31.01 9.68
CA ASP A 198 1.18 -30.91 10.62
C ASP A 198 0.25 -29.72 10.33
N PHE A 199 0.54 -28.95 9.27
CA PHE A 199 -0.27 -27.82 8.80
C PHE A 199 -0.98 -28.19 7.49
N GLY A 200 -2.31 -28.30 7.53
CA GLY A 200 -3.12 -28.65 6.36
C GLY A 200 -2.70 -29.96 5.69
N ASP A 201 -2.67 -29.96 4.36
CA ASP A 201 -2.09 -31.05 3.58
C ASP A 201 -0.63 -30.72 3.23
N LYS A 202 0.31 -31.37 3.94
CA LYS A 202 1.77 -31.22 3.72
C LYS A 202 2.24 -29.76 3.69
N GLY A 203 1.81 -28.96 4.66
CA GLY A 203 2.19 -27.56 4.79
C GLY A 203 1.31 -26.59 4.00
N ILE A 204 0.20 -27.02 3.41
CA ILE A 204 -0.64 -26.20 2.52
C ILE A 204 -2.10 -26.28 2.94
N VAL A 205 -2.76 -25.11 2.94
CA VAL A 205 -4.22 -24.96 3.13
C VAL A 205 -4.80 -24.17 1.97
N GLU A 206 -5.88 -24.66 1.37
CA GLU A 206 -6.65 -23.91 0.37
C GLU A 206 -7.47 -22.81 1.05
N ILE A 207 -7.36 -21.57 0.56
CA ILE A 207 -8.01 -20.39 1.16
C ILE A 207 -9.15 -19.84 0.31
N ALA A 208 -9.59 -20.56 -0.72
CA ALA A 208 -10.64 -20.23 -1.68
C ALA A 208 -10.35 -18.94 -2.48
N VAL A 209 -10.50 -17.77 -1.87
CA VAL A 209 -10.19 -16.48 -2.52
C VAL A 209 -8.70 -16.20 -2.29
N PRO A 210 -7.92 -15.93 -3.36
CA PRO A 210 -6.51 -15.57 -3.24
C PRO A 210 -6.26 -14.35 -2.36
N TRP A 211 -5.08 -14.25 -1.78
CA TRP A 211 -4.62 -13.03 -1.15
C TRP A 211 -3.13 -12.78 -1.44
N ASN A 212 -2.83 -11.56 -1.81
CA ASN A 212 -1.46 -11.12 -2.14
C ASN A 212 -0.74 -10.44 -0.97
N GLY A 213 -1.31 -10.53 0.24
CA GLY A 213 -0.80 -9.86 1.43
C GLY A 213 0.09 -10.76 2.29
N VAL A 214 0.47 -10.24 3.44
CA VAL A 214 1.25 -10.92 4.47
C VAL A 214 0.35 -11.33 5.61
N PRO A 215 0.28 -12.61 6.01
CA PRO A 215 -0.53 -13.05 7.13
C PRO A 215 -0.25 -12.24 8.40
N THR A 216 -1.28 -11.69 9.02
CA THR A 216 -1.16 -11.04 10.33
C THR A 216 -1.27 -12.12 11.39
N ILE A 217 -0.18 -12.34 12.12
CA ILE A 217 -0.12 -13.38 13.15
C ILE A 217 -0.39 -12.77 14.53
N TYR A 218 -1.41 -13.26 15.21
CA TYR A 218 -1.69 -12.92 16.59
C TYR A 218 -1.85 -14.19 17.42
N LYS A 219 -0.96 -14.42 18.37
CA LYS A 219 -0.89 -15.68 19.12
C LYS A 219 -0.83 -16.89 18.15
N ASN A 220 -1.87 -17.74 18.14
CA ASN A 220 -1.98 -18.90 17.26
C ASN A 220 -2.95 -18.67 16.09
N VAL A 221 -3.30 -17.43 15.77
CA VAL A 221 -4.23 -17.07 14.70
C VAL A 221 -3.49 -16.38 13.55
N ALA A 222 -3.61 -16.92 12.35
CA ALA A 222 -3.18 -16.28 11.10
C ALA A 222 -4.38 -15.65 10.41
N ILE A 223 -4.37 -14.34 10.20
CA ILE A 223 -5.49 -13.57 9.66
C ILE A 223 -5.14 -13.10 8.25
N LEU A 224 -6.04 -13.33 7.31
CA LEU A 224 -5.89 -13.07 5.89
C LEU A 224 -7.02 -12.19 5.38
N GLY A 225 -6.69 -11.25 4.50
CA GLY A 225 -7.67 -10.56 3.66
C GLY A 225 -8.01 -11.34 2.40
N ALA A 226 -8.44 -10.64 1.36
CA ALA A 226 -8.75 -11.23 0.05
C ALA A 226 -8.31 -10.29 -1.09
N THR A 227 -7.84 -10.86 -2.19
CA THR A 227 -7.61 -10.16 -3.46
C THR A 227 -8.68 -10.61 -4.43
N THR A 228 -9.66 -9.73 -4.66
CA THR A 228 -10.75 -9.96 -5.61
C THR A 228 -10.43 -9.27 -6.94
N GLY A 229 -11.07 -9.71 -8.03
CA GLY A 229 -10.99 -9.01 -9.31
C GLY A 229 -11.72 -7.67 -9.30
N GLU A 230 -11.42 -6.82 -10.28
CA GLU A 230 -12.10 -5.51 -10.44
C GLU A 230 -13.43 -5.59 -11.19
N VAL A 231 -13.98 -6.78 -11.41
CA VAL A 231 -15.32 -6.97 -11.95
C VAL A 231 -16.34 -6.72 -10.84
N ASN A 232 -17.47 -6.10 -11.18
CA ASN A 232 -18.48 -5.71 -10.19
C ASN A 232 -19.16 -6.89 -9.48
N LEU A 233 -19.23 -8.06 -10.11
CA LEU A 233 -19.83 -9.27 -9.55
C LEU A 233 -18.82 -10.42 -9.58
N ALA A 234 -18.41 -10.89 -8.41
CA ALA A 234 -17.52 -12.03 -8.18
C ALA A 234 -17.59 -12.47 -6.70
N GLU A 235 -16.67 -13.35 -6.29
CA GLU A 235 -16.54 -13.76 -4.90
C GLU A 235 -16.27 -12.55 -3.96
N PRO A 236 -16.94 -12.52 -2.79
CA PRO A 236 -16.75 -11.44 -1.79
C PRO A 236 -15.33 -11.38 -1.23
N GLY A 237 -14.94 -10.21 -0.79
CA GLY A 237 -13.64 -9.91 -0.22
C GLY A 237 -13.49 -10.21 1.27
N ASP A 238 -14.12 -11.25 1.81
CA ASP A 238 -14.18 -11.55 3.23
C ASP A 238 -12.80 -11.75 3.88
N THR A 239 -12.64 -11.28 5.12
CA THR A 239 -11.47 -11.54 5.95
C THR A 239 -11.60 -12.89 6.65
N ARG A 240 -10.54 -13.66 6.72
CA ARG A 240 -10.54 -15.06 7.19
C ARG A 240 -9.40 -15.33 8.16
N ALA A 241 -9.62 -16.18 9.15
CA ALA A 241 -8.61 -16.58 10.10
C ALA A 241 -8.42 -18.09 10.17
N PHE A 242 -7.17 -18.49 10.40
CA PHE A 242 -6.73 -19.88 10.45
C PHE A 242 -5.86 -20.11 11.69
N ASP A 243 -5.93 -21.32 12.26
CA ASP A 243 -5.00 -21.75 13.31
C ASP A 243 -3.62 -22.00 12.70
N VAL A 244 -2.59 -21.31 13.18
CA VAL A 244 -1.22 -21.39 12.65
C VAL A 244 -0.57 -22.76 12.84
N ARG A 245 -1.10 -23.58 13.76
CA ARG A 245 -0.57 -24.90 14.09
C ARG A 245 -1.08 -25.97 13.12
N THR A 246 -2.36 -25.88 12.75
CA THR A 246 -3.08 -26.92 12.01
C THR A 246 -3.59 -26.48 10.64
N GLY A 247 -3.67 -25.18 10.38
CA GLY A 247 -4.31 -24.64 9.18
C GLY A 247 -5.84 -24.67 9.20
N LYS A 248 -6.46 -25.07 10.34
CA LYS A 248 -7.92 -25.11 10.46
C LYS A 248 -8.48 -23.69 10.40
N ARG A 249 -9.53 -23.47 9.59
CA ARG A 249 -10.29 -22.22 9.55
C ARG A 249 -10.98 -21.98 10.89
N LEU A 250 -10.83 -20.78 11.45
CA LEU A 250 -11.35 -20.42 12.79
C LEU A 250 -12.59 -19.54 12.69
N TRP A 251 -12.53 -18.46 11.90
CA TRP A 251 -13.62 -17.53 11.72
C TRP A 251 -13.51 -16.77 10.38
N ASP A 252 -14.65 -16.19 9.99
CA ASP A 252 -14.77 -15.28 8.85
C ASP A 252 -15.44 -13.99 9.29
N PHE A 253 -15.00 -12.87 8.72
CA PHE A 253 -15.71 -11.61 8.78
C PHE A 253 -16.24 -11.26 7.39
N ARG A 254 -17.55 -11.20 7.27
CA ARG A 254 -18.22 -10.85 6.02
C ARG A 254 -18.14 -9.34 5.80
N THR A 255 -17.52 -8.92 4.69
CA THR A 255 -17.31 -7.51 4.36
C THR A 255 -18.49 -6.88 3.63
N VAL A 256 -19.32 -7.69 2.97
CA VAL A 256 -20.60 -7.26 2.38
C VAL A 256 -21.75 -7.93 3.15
N PRO A 257 -22.51 -7.16 3.96
CA PRO A 257 -23.53 -7.74 4.85
C PRO A 257 -24.70 -8.38 4.09
N LEU A 258 -25.16 -9.53 4.57
CA LEU A 258 -26.37 -10.21 4.09
C LEU A 258 -27.64 -9.66 4.79
N PRO A 259 -28.85 -9.97 4.25
CA PRO A 259 -30.11 -9.61 4.90
C PRO A 259 -30.16 -9.99 6.37
N GLY A 260 -30.47 -9.02 7.23
CA GLY A 260 -30.50 -9.16 8.69
C GLY A 260 -29.17 -8.89 9.41
N GLU A 261 -28.06 -8.72 8.69
CA GLU A 261 -26.77 -8.35 9.28
C GLU A 261 -26.61 -6.82 9.40
N LEU A 262 -25.72 -6.39 10.30
CA LEU A 262 -25.40 -4.98 10.49
C LEU A 262 -24.91 -4.33 9.19
N GLY A 263 -25.51 -3.21 8.81
CA GLY A 263 -25.14 -2.44 7.63
C GLY A 263 -25.77 -2.91 6.32
N HIS A 264 -26.50 -4.03 6.28
CA HIS A 264 -27.19 -4.49 5.06
C HIS A 264 -28.13 -3.44 4.47
N ASN A 265 -28.84 -2.69 5.31
CA ASN A 265 -29.75 -1.62 4.90
C ASN A 265 -29.08 -0.43 4.19
N THR A 266 -27.75 -0.41 4.13
CA THR A 266 -26.96 0.58 3.37
C THR A 266 -26.61 0.12 1.97
N TRP A 267 -26.99 -1.11 1.60
CA TRP A 267 -26.87 -1.71 0.28
C TRP A 267 -28.26 -1.85 -0.33
N LEU A 268 -28.70 -0.85 -1.07
CA LEU A 268 -30.03 -0.81 -1.65
C LEU A 268 -30.10 -1.66 -2.94
N ASP A 269 -31.32 -1.94 -3.40
CA ASP A 269 -31.63 -2.55 -4.70
C ASP A 269 -30.84 -3.84 -5.02
N ASN A 270 -30.59 -4.67 -4.02
CA ASN A 270 -29.77 -5.89 -4.13
C ASN A 270 -28.29 -5.66 -4.50
N GLY A 271 -27.76 -4.44 -4.34
CA GLY A 271 -26.36 -4.10 -4.64
C GLY A 271 -25.31 -4.91 -3.85
N TRP A 272 -25.74 -5.63 -2.81
CA TRP A 272 -24.94 -6.54 -2.00
C TRP A 272 -24.69 -7.91 -2.63
N ARG A 273 -25.53 -8.33 -3.61
CA ARG A 273 -25.47 -9.71 -4.16
C ARG A 273 -24.22 -9.93 -5.00
N ASN A 274 -23.43 -10.96 -4.63
CA ASN A 274 -22.19 -11.34 -5.31
C ASN A 274 -21.24 -10.15 -5.58
N ARG A 275 -21.27 -9.15 -4.67
CA ARG A 275 -20.45 -7.94 -4.81
C ARG A 275 -18.99 -8.25 -4.59
N SER A 276 -18.16 -7.97 -5.58
CA SER A 276 -16.71 -8.02 -5.52
C SER A 276 -16.13 -6.73 -4.95
N GLY A 277 -14.87 -6.76 -4.60
CA GLY A 277 -14.22 -5.68 -3.85
C GLY A 277 -14.55 -5.77 -2.36
N VAL A 278 -14.64 -4.63 -1.68
CA VAL A 278 -14.91 -4.52 -0.24
C VAL A 278 -13.99 -5.46 0.56
N ASN A 279 -12.71 -5.39 0.28
CA ASN A 279 -11.72 -6.36 0.74
C ASN A 279 -10.53 -5.68 1.42
N VAL A 280 -9.87 -6.39 2.31
CA VAL A 280 -8.54 -5.99 2.77
C VAL A 280 -7.53 -6.38 1.71
N TRP A 281 -7.28 -5.48 0.74
CA TRP A 281 -6.23 -5.70 -0.25
C TRP A 281 -4.90 -5.07 0.15
N ALA A 282 -4.92 -4.25 1.17
CA ALA A 282 -3.83 -3.41 1.67
C ALA A 282 -2.59 -4.19 2.15
N TRP A 283 -2.54 -5.51 1.94
CA TRP A 283 -1.38 -6.37 2.10
C TRP A 283 -0.99 -6.70 3.54
N TYR A 284 -1.49 -5.97 4.53
CA TYR A 284 -1.26 -6.19 5.95
C TYR A 284 -2.40 -5.56 6.77
N MET A 285 -2.59 -6.04 7.99
CA MET A 285 -3.54 -5.49 8.95
C MET A 285 -2.84 -5.13 10.25
N THR A 286 -3.35 -4.14 10.94
CA THR A 286 -2.82 -3.66 12.22
C THR A 286 -3.61 -4.24 13.37
N LEU A 287 -2.95 -4.47 14.51
CA LEU A 287 -3.57 -5.08 15.67
C LEU A 287 -3.10 -4.41 16.96
N ASP A 288 -4.04 -4.09 17.85
CA ASP A 288 -3.77 -3.72 19.24
C ASP A 288 -3.57 -5.02 20.05
N GLU A 289 -2.31 -5.37 20.30
CA GLU A 289 -1.94 -6.63 20.94
C GLU A 289 -2.46 -6.72 22.38
N GLU A 290 -2.48 -5.58 23.09
CA GLU A 290 -2.95 -5.51 24.47
C GLU A 290 -4.47 -5.80 24.58
N ARG A 291 -5.25 -5.31 23.61
CA ARG A 291 -6.71 -5.40 23.61
C ARG A 291 -7.25 -6.51 22.71
N GLY A 292 -6.41 -7.13 21.91
CA GLY A 292 -6.81 -8.15 20.93
C GLY A 292 -7.74 -7.62 19.84
N ILE A 293 -7.59 -6.36 19.44
CA ILE A 293 -8.42 -5.71 18.43
C ILE A 293 -7.66 -5.62 17.11
N LEU A 294 -8.20 -6.27 16.08
CA LEU A 294 -7.70 -6.18 14.71
C LEU A 294 -8.38 -5.02 13.99
N TYR A 295 -7.61 -4.22 13.24
CA TYR A 295 -8.10 -3.14 12.40
C TYR A 295 -7.88 -3.46 10.93
N MET A 296 -8.98 -3.61 10.20
CA MET A 296 -9.02 -3.98 8.80
C MET A 296 -9.25 -2.72 7.94
N PRO A 297 -8.27 -2.28 7.11
CA PRO A 297 -8.48 -1.21 6.14
C PRO A 297 -9.17 -1.80 4.91
N ILE A 298 -10.47 -1.57 4.79
CA ILE A 298 -11.30 -2.15 3.75
C ILE A 298 -11.41 -1.21 2.55
N ALA A 299 -11.24 -1.76 1.37
CA ALA A 299 -11.33 -1.07 0.09
C ALA A 299 -12.77 -0.79 -0.36
N GLY A 300 -12.91 -0.04 -1.45
CA GLY A 300 -14.17 0.20 -2.14
C GLY A 300 -14.74 -1.05 -2.82
N PRO A 301 -16.03 -1.02 -3.22
CA PRO A 301 -16.62 -2.06 -4.04
C PRO A 301 -16.04 -2.02 -5.45
N ALA A 302 -15.89 -3.16 -6.11
CA ALA A 302 -15.56 -3.18 -7.53
C ALA A 302 -16.68 -2.53 -8.39
N GLY A 303 -16.28 -1.98 -9.53
CA GLY A 303 -17.10 -0.99 -10.25
C GLY A 303 -16.78 0.41 -9.76
N ASN A 304 -15.50 0.78 -9.80
CA ASN A 304 -14.88 1.87 -9.03
C ASN A 304 -15.42 3.28 -9.35
N TYR A 305 -16.01 3.51 -10.54
CA TYR A 305 -16.36 4.85 -11.02
C TYR A 305 -17.85 5.03 -11.34
N TRP A 306 -18.62 3.93 -11.34
CA TRP A 306 -20.06 3.93 -11.43
C TRP A 306 -20.64 2.92 -10.45
N GLY A 307 -21.56 3.36 -9.62
CA GLY A 307 -22.15 2.58 -8.52
C GLY A 307 -23.66 2.50 -8.55
N GLY A 308 -24.33 2.84 -9.66
CA GLY A 308 -25.78 2.78 -9.77
C GLY A 308 -26.38 1.38 -9.62
N ASP A 309 -25.55 0.31 -9.70
CA ASP A 309 -25.93 -1.07 -9.37
C ASP A 309 -25.79 -1.42 -7.87
N ARG A 310 -25.36 -0.47 -7.03
CA ARG A 310 -25.14 -0.62 -5.58
C ARG A 310 -25.52 0.64 -4.80
N PRO A 311 -26.70 1.22 -4.99
CA PRO A 311 -27.07 2.47 -4.34
C PRO A 311 -26.99 2.36 -2.81
N GLY A 312 -26.82 3.51 -2.16
CA GLY A 312 -26.62 3.60 -0.70
C GLY A 312 -25.14 3.74 -0.29
N ASN A 313 -24.87 3.90 1.01
CA ASN A 313 -23.53 4.19 1.53
C ASN A 313 -22.56 2.99 1.51
N ASN A 314 -23.06 1.77 1.29
CA ASN A 314 -22.28 0.54 1.12
C ASN A 314 -21.36 0.19 2.30
N PHE A 315 -21.89 0.00 3.52
CA PHE A 315 -21.12 -0.52 4.66
C PHE A 315 -20.61 -1.96 4.34
N PHE A 316 -19.40 -2.31 4.60
CA PHE A 316 -18.22 -1.71 5.23
C PHE A 316 -17.19 -1.20 4.20
N ALA A 317 -17.59 -0.85 3.01
CA ALA A 317 -16.68 -0.34 2.00
C ALA A 317 -15.97 0.94 2.48
N ASN A 318 -14.74 1.16 2.02
CA ASN A 318 -13.91 2.33 2.30
C ASN A 318 -13.85 2.68 3.79
N SER A 319 -13.63 1.68 4.63
CA SER A 319 -13.74 1.79 6.08
C SER A 319 -12.53 1.21 6.81
N ILE A 320 -12.29 1.71 8.03
CA ILE A 320 -11.56 0.96 9.04
C ILE A 320 -12.60 0.17 9.83
N VAL A 321 -12.48 -1.15 9.82
CA VAL A 321 -13.35 -2.04 10.59
C VAL A 321 -12.54 -2.72 11.68
N ALA A 322 -13.00 -2.60 12.93
CA ALA A 322 -12.39 -3.22 14.09
C ALA A 322 -13.13 -4.47 14.50
N VAL A 323 -12.40 -5.55 14.68
CA VAL A 323 -12.94 -6.84 15.16
C VAL A 323 -12.07 -7.43 16.25
N ASP A 324 -12.62 -8.33 17.02
CA ASP A 324 -11.86 -9.17 17.94
C ASP A 324 -10.98 -10.14 17.13
N ALA A 325 -9.69 -10.13 17.36
CA ALA A 325 -8.72 -10.85 16.54
C ALA A 325 -8.82 -12.38 16.67
N GLU A 326 -9.29 -12.91 17.80
CA GLU A 326 -9.40 -14.35 18.03
C GLU A 326 -10.73 -14.93 17.52
N THR A 327 -11.78 -14.10 17.45
CA THR A 327 -13.15 -14.57 17.14
C THR A 327 -13.78 -13.95 15.89
N GLY A 328 -13.19 -12.89 15.33
CA GLY A 328 -13.74 -12.13 14.20
C GLY A 328 -14.98 -11.29 14.59
N LYS A 329 -15.34 -11.21 15.87
CA LYS A 329 -16.54 -10.46 16.31
C LYS A 329 -16.34 -8.97 16.11
N TYR A 330 -17.32 -8.34 15.44
CA TYR A 330 -17.38 -6.91 15.19
C TYR A 330 -17.29 -6.09 16.49
N ARG A 331 -16.53 -4.99 16.46
CA ARG A 331 -16.40 -4.01 17.54
C ARG A 331 -16.95 -2.65 17.13
N TRP A 332 -16.38 -2.06 16.07
CA TRP A 332 -16.78 -0.78 15.51
C TRP A 332 -16.28 -0.63 14.08
N HIS A 333 -16.77 0.35 13.36
CA HIS A 333 -16.21 0.78 12.08
C HIS A 333 -16.25 2.31 11.96
N PHE A 334 -15.41 2.82 11.07
CA PHE A 334 -15.43 4.21 10.64
C PHE A 334 -15.30 4.25 9.11
N GLN A 335 -16.32 4.75 8.43
CA GLN A 335 -16.33 4.86 6.97
C GLN A 335 -15.68 6.18 6.54
N THR A 336 -14.67 6.11 5.68
CA THR A 336 -13.89 7.28 5.20
C THR A 336 -14.42 7.84 3.89
N VAL A 337 -15.21 7.08 3.15
CA VAL A 337 -15.87 7.50 1.91
C VAL A 337 -17.23 6.80 1.80
N HIS A 338 -18.29 7.58 1.65
CA HIS A 338 -19.63 7.07 1.37
C HIS A 338 -19.80 6.85 -0.13
N HIS A 339 -20.32 5.69 -0.53
CA HIS A 339 -20.62 5.39 -1.92
C HIS A 339 -19.48 5.75 -2.88
N ASP A 340 -18.41 5.03 -2.82
CA ASP A 340 -17.17 5.35 -3.56
C ASP A 340 -17.35 5.33 -5.08
N LEU A 341 -17.03 6.45 -5.73
CA LEU A 341 -17.03 6.64 -7.18
C LEU A 341 -15.66 7.12 -7.70
N TRP A 342 -14.61 7.00 -6.89
CA TRP A 342 -13.28 7.58 -7.16
C TRP A 342 -12.15 6.56 -7.02
N ASP A 343 -12.47 5.30 -6.72
CA ASP A 343 -11.48 4.30 -6.37
C ASP A 343 -10.69 4.70 -5.11
N SER A 344 -11.42 5.23 -4.12
CA SER A 344 -10.87 5.84 -2.89
C SER A 344 -10.59 4.82 -1.79
N ASP A 345 -9.93 3.73 -2.12
CA ASP A 345 -9.62 2.68 -1.15
C ASP A 345 -8.84 3.16 0.08
N MET A 346 -8.94 2.33 1.12
CA MET A 346 -8.02 2.34 2.26
C MET A 346 -6.87 1.34 2.01
N PRO A 347 -5.81 1.74 1.27
CA PRO A 347 -4.81 0.79 0.75
C PRO A 347 -3.69 0.50 1.72
N SER A 348 -3.68 1.11 2.89
CA SER A 348 -2.61 0.96 3.87
C SER A 348 -3.14 0.57 5.24
N PRO A 349 -2.40 -0.27 5.99
CA PRO A 349 -2.74 -0.53 7.37
C PRO A 349 -2.66 0.77 8.17
N PRO A 350 -3.59 1.04 9.09
CA PRO A 350 -3.47 2.16 10.00
C PRO A 350 -2.27 1.96 10.94
N VAL A 351 -1.74 3.04 11.50
CA VAL A 351 -0.70 2.98 12.52
C VAL A 351 -1.27 3.29 13.90
N LEU A 352 -0.83 2.55 14.92
CA LEU A 352 -1.27 2.78 16.30
C LEU A 352 -0.24 3.64 17.04
N VAL A 353 -0.73 4.73 17.62
CA VAL A 353 0.03 5.63 18.49
C VAL A 353 -0.81 6.00 19.69
N ASP A 354 -0.20 6.48 20.75
CA ASP A 354 -0.96 7.09 21.83
C ASP A 354 -0.86 8.60 21.70
N VAL A 355 -2.00 9.27 21.69
CA VAL A 355 -2.11 10.72 21.58
C VAL A 355 -2.17 11.31 22.98
N MET A 356 -1.30 12.28 23.25
CA MET A 356 -1.34 13.05 24.48
C MET A 356 -2.30 14.21 24.33
N GLN A 357 -3.43 14.18 25.01
CA GLN A 357 -4.32 15.34 25.10
C GLN A 357 -3.57 16.51 25.78
N ASN A 358 -3.61 17.68 25.14
CA ASN A 358 -2.81 18.87 25.48
C ASN A 358 -2.82 19.17 26.99
N PRO A 359 -1.65 19.35 27.63
CA PRO A 359 -1.57 19.75 29.03
C PRO A 359 -2.07 21.16 29.34
N SER A 360 -2.39 21.97 28.31
CA SER A 360 -2.93 23.32 28.49
C SER A 360 -4.45 23.41 28.71
N THR A 361 -5.18 22.29 28.77
CA THR A 361 -6.57 22.28 29.23
C THR A 361 -6.61 22.09 30.76
N PRO A 362 -7.61 22.71 31.49
CA PRO A 362 -7.60 22.80 32.95
C PRO A 362 -7.74 21.49 33.76
N LEU A 363 -7.53 20.36 33.16
CA LEU A 363 -7.66 19.03 33.79
C LEU A 363 -6.33 18.46 34.26
N GLY A 364 -5.53 19.29 34.95
CA GLY A 364 -4.43 18.80 35.77
C GLY A 364 -3.19 18.29 35.02
N ALA A 365 -2.03 18.37 35.65
CA ALA A 365 -0.67 18.13 35.16
C ALA A 365 -0.31 16.69 34.70
N SER A 366 -1.29 15.83 34.43
CA SER A 366 -1.11 14.53 33.79
C SER A 366 -1.97 14.49 32.52
N GLY A 367 -1.41 14.83 31.36
CA GLY A 367 -2.09 14.73 30.08
C GLY A 367 -2.72 13.33 29.91
N ARG A 368 -4.01 13.27 29.58
CA ARG A 368 -4.68 11.98 29.35
C ARG A 368 -4.13 11.36 28.06
N ARG A 369 -3.58 10.17 28.19
CA ARG A 369 -3.16 9.35 27.07
C ARG A 369 -4.38 8.70 26.41
N ILE A 370 -4.61 8.95 25.14
CA ILE A 370 -5.69 8.36 24.37
C ILE A 370 -5.06 7.33 23.42
N PRO A 371 -5.46 6.05 23.49
CA PRO A 371 -5.02 5.07 22.52
C PRO A 371 -5.61 5.42 21.16
N ALA A 372 -4.78 5.85 20.21
CA ALA A 372 -5.22 6.33 18.91
C ALA A 372 -4.80 5.38 17.78
N LEU A 373 -5.54 5.50 16.69
CA LEU A 373 -5.29 4.91 15.39
C LEU A 373 -5.23 6.03 14.37
N VAL A 374 -4.16 6.09 13.59
CA VAL A 374 -4.03 7.04 12.49
C VAL A 374 -4.17 6.30 11.17
N SER A 375 -5.11 6.72 10.35
CA SER A 375 -5.41 6.12 9.05
C SER A 375 -5.24 7.14 7.95
N VAL A 376 -4.60 6.72 6.87
CA VAL A 376 -4.43 7.46 5.61
C VAL A 376 -4.81 6.57 4.44
N GLY A 377 -5.22 7.16 3.33
CA GLY A 377 -5.65 6.41 2.17
C GLY A 377 -5.58 7.21 0.87
N LYS A 378 -6.19 6.69 -0.18
CA LYS A 378 -6.14 7.29 -1.51
C LYS A 378 -6.69 8.70 -1.57
N THR A 379 -7.67 9.06 -0.73
CA THR A 379 -8.24 10.41 -0.67
C THR A 379 -7.25 11.49 -0.26
N GLY A 380 -6.13 11.10 0.38
CA GLY A 380 -5.18 12.06 0.93
C GLY A 380 -5.59 12.70 2.25
N TRP A 381 -6.73 12.33 2.81
CA TRP A 381 -7.15 12.75 4.14
C TRP A 381 -6.56 11.83 5.21
N MET A 382 -6.22 12.40 6.37
CA MET A 382 -5.76 11.66 7.55
C MET A 382 -6.84 11.69 8.62
N PHE A 383 -7.24 10.51 9.10
CA PHE A 383 -8.19 10.36 10.20
C PHE A 383 -7.46 9.86 11.45
N ILE A 384 -7.67 10.54 12.58
CA ILE A 384 -7.09 10.20 13.88
C ILE A 384 -8.24 9.80 14.79
N LEU A 385 -8.34 8.49 15.07
CA LEU A 385 -9.45 7.88 15.78
C LEU A 385 -9.00 7.33 17.14
N ASP A 386 -9.86 7.37 18.14
CA ASP A 386 -9.73 6.53 19.32
C ASP A 386 -9.85 5.07 18.90
N ARG A 387 -8.79 4.27 19.05
CA ARG A 387 -8.74 2.91 18.53
C ARG A 387 -9.62 1.91 19.29
N VAL A 388 -10.12 2.27 20.46
CA VAL A 388 -11.04 1.43 21.23
C VAL A 388 -12.50 1.62 20.79
N THR A 389 -12.86 2.85 20.42
CA THR A 389 -14.25 3.24 20.14
C THR A 389 -14.54 3.58 18.68
N GLY A 390 -13.51 3.82 17.87
CA GLY A 390 -13.64 4.29 16.49
C GLY A 390 -14.00 5.77 16.35
N LYS A 391 -14.12 6.51 17.46
CA LYS A 391 -14.55 7.92 17.44
C LYS A 391 -13.38 8.82 17.01
N PRO A 392 -13.59 9.80 16.10
CA PRO A 392 -12.58 10.78 15.75
C PRO A 392 -12.15 11.62 16.97
N ILE A 393 -10.83 11.71 17.20
CA ILE A 393 -10.27 12.44 18.37
C ILE A 393 -10.45 13.96 18.19
N PHE A 394 -10.25 14.46 16.97
CA PHE A 394 -10.36 15.90 16.66
C PHE A 394 -11.67 16.28 15.95
N GLY A 395 -12.58 15.30 15.79
CA GLY A 395 -13.83 15.50 15.08
C GLY A 395 -13.73 15.25 13.56
N VAL A 396 -14.89 15.00 12.98
CA VAL A 396 -15.13 14.86 11.53
C VAL A 396 -16.43 15.57 11.21
N GLU A 397 -16.46 16.28 10.09
CA GLU A 397 -17.61 17.00 9.58
C GLU A 397 -18.13 16.36 8.29
N GLU A 398 -19.42 16.10 8.24
CA GLU A 398 -20.11 15.75 7.00
C GLU A 398 -20.29 17.02 6.18
N ARG A 399 -19.60 17.10 5.02
CA ARG A 399 -19.69 18.25 4.12
C ARG A 399 -20.31 17.86 2.81
N ALA A 400 -21.16 18.75 2.26
CA ALA A 400 -21.74 18.56 0.94
C ALA A 400 -20.67 18.45 -0.14
N VAL A 401 -20.88 17.53 -1.10
CA VAL A 401 -19.96 17.25 -2.21
C VAL A 401 -20.65 17.37 -3.56
N PRO A 402 -19.91 17.58 -4.66
CA PRO A 402 -20.49 17.68 -5.99
C PRO A 402 -21.27 16.44 -6.39
N LYS A 403 -22.46 16.65 -6.98
CA LYS A 403 -23.24 15.61 -7.63
C LYS A 403 -22.81 15.47 -9.09
N GLY A 404 -22.70 14.25 -9.58
CA GLY A 404 -22.38 13.96 -10.98
C GLY A 404 -23.61 13.97 -11.90
N THR A 405 -23.39 13.59 -13.16
CA THR A 405 -24.39 13.65 -14.24
C THR A 405 -24.68 12.31 -14.90
N VAL A 406 -24.07 11.21 -14.42
CA VAL A 406 -24.24 9.88 -15.04
C VAL A 406 -25.64 9.35 -14.76
N PRO A 407 -26.38 8.90 -15.79
CA PRO A 407 -27.74 8.40 -15.62
C PRO A 407 -27.76 7.15 -14.71
N GLY A 408 -28.77 7.08 -13.82
CA GLY A 408 -28.97 5.95 -12.92
C GLY A 408 -27.95 5.84 -11.77
N GLU A 409 -27.03 6.81 -11.64
CA GLU A 409 -26.08 6.84 -10.52
C GLU A 409 -26.74 7.36 -9.25
N TRP A 410 -26.38 6.74 -8.13
CA TRP A 410 -26.71 7.22 -6.79
C TRP A 410 -25.51 8.01 -6.24
N TYR A 411 -25.74 9.21 -5.76
CA TYR A 411 -24.68 10.08 -5.20
C TYR A 411 -24.92 10.31 -3.72
N SER A 412 -23.91 10.02 -2.89
CA SER A 412 -23.95 10.45 -1.49
C SER A 412 -23.98 11.98 -1.43
N PRO A 413 -24.88 12.59 -0.65
CA PRO A 413 -24.96 14.06 -0.55
C PRO A 413 -23.78 14.68 0.19
N THR A 414 -23.13 13.92 1.05
CA THR A 414 -22.01 14.38 1.89
C THR A 414 -20.87 13.35 1.90
N GLN A 415 -19.70 13.82 2.31
CA GLN A 415 -18.54 12.99 2.62
C GLN A 415 -17.92 13.43 3.95
N PRO A 416 -17.24 12.53 4.69
CA PRO A 416 -16.58 12.85 5.93
C PRO A 416 -15.26 13.58 5.71
N PHE A 417 -15.08 14.75 6.32
CA PHE A 417 -13.86 15.53 6.32
C PHE A 417 -13.29 15.63 7.73
N PRO A 418 -12.01 15.29 7.97
CA PRO A 418 -11.39 15.46 9.27
C PRO A 418 -11.28 16.96 9.62
N VAL A 419 -11.56 17.30 10.88
CA VAL A 419 -11.34 18.65 11.38
C VAL A 419 -9.85 18.93 11.54
N LYS A 420 -9.07 17.88 11.90
CA LYS A 420 -7.62 17.93 11.98
C LYS A 420 -6.99 16.60 11.49
N PRO A 421 -5.98 16.70 10.64
CA PRO A 421 -5.48 17.90 9.93
C PRO A 421 -6.57 18.52 9.06
N ALA A 422 -6.71 19.85 9.12
CA ALA A 422 -7.73 20.55 8.35
C ALA A 422 -7.42 20.58 6.83
N LYS A 423 -6.16 20.38 6.48
CA LYS A 423 -5.69 20.30 5.08
C LYS A 423 -5.45 18.85 4.71
N PRO A 424 -5.81 18.43 3.49
CA PRO A 424 -5.39 17.14 2.95
C PRO A 424 -3.87 17.12 2.75
N LEU A 425 -3.28 15.93 2.83
CA LEU A 425 -1.83 15.75 2.65
C LEU A 425 -1.40 15.83 1.18
N VAL A 426 -2.36 15.91 0.27
CA VAL A 426 -2.17 15.95 -1.18
C VAL A 426 -3.17 16.92 -1.81
N ARG A 427 -3.01 17.22 -3.09
CA ARG A 427 -3.99 17.96 -3.88
C ARG A 427 -5.29 17.16 -4.00
N VAL A 428 -6.43 17.79 -3.72
CA VAL A 428 -7.77 17.18 -3.79
C VAL A 428 -8.71 17.91 -4.75
N ASP A 429 -8.28 19.01 -5.34
CA ASP A 429 -9.01 19.80 -6.34
C ASP A 429 -8.07 20.31 -7.43
N PHE A 430 -8.62 20.91 -8.48
CA PHE A 430 -7.85 21.53 -9.57
C PHE A 430 -8.53 22.81 -10.08
N ASN A 431 -7.75 23.88 -10.12
CA ASN A 431 -8.12 25.12 -10.78
C ASN A 431 -7.03 25.49 -11.79
N LYS A 432 -7.40 25.77 -13.04
CA LYS A 432 -6.43 25.96 -14.13
C LYS A 432 -5.46 27.12 -13.84
N GLU A 433 -5.95 28.26 -13.40
CA GLU A 433 -5.14 29.48 -13.17
C GLU A 433 -4.15 29.30 -12.03
N ARG A 434 -4.55 28.56 -10.99
CA ARG A 434 -3.73 28.27 -9.81
C ARG A 434 -2.73 27.15 -10.07
N ASP A 435 -3.20 26.08 -10.71
CA ASP A 435 -2.55 24.76 -10.64
C ASP A 435 -1.86 24.32 -11.93
N MET A 436 -2.15 24.94 -13.09
CA MET A 436 -1.50 24.61 -14.34
C MET A 436 0.00 24.89 -14.24
N VAL A 437 0.85 23.96 -14.71
CA VAL A 437 2.30 24.11 -14.78
C VAL A 437 2.69 25.39 -15.55
N ARG A 438 3.76 26.04 -15.14
CA ARG A 438 4.28 27.26 -15.77
C ARG A 438 5.68 27.04 -16.35
N ALA A 439 6.13 27.95 -17.21
CA ALA A 439 7.45 27.86 -17.84
C ALA A 439 8.60 27.91 -16.83
N GLU A 440 8.39 28.62 -15.71
CA GLU A 440 9.35 28.63 -14.60
C GLU A 440 9.47 27.29 -13.89
N ASP A 441 8.40 26.50 -13.86
CA ASP A 441 8.40 25.17 -13.23
C ASP A 441 9.12 24.13 -14.13
N THR A 442 8.95 24.23 -15.45
CA THR A 442 9.50 23.28 -16.44
C THR A 442 10.10 23.99 -17.67
N SER A 443 9.34 24.13 -18.77
CA SER A 443 9.69 24.92 -19.96
C SER A 443 8.44 25.46 -20.67
N ALA A 444 8.60 26.45 -21.55
CA ALA A 444 7.51 27.01 -22.34
C ALA A 444 6.89 25.96 -23.28
N GLU A 445 7.71 25.08 -23.88
CA GLU A 445 7.26 24.00 -24.75
C GLU A 445 6.41 22.98 -24.01
N HIS A 446 6.82 22.60 -22.78
CA HIS A 446 6.02 21.68 -21.96
C HIS A 446 4.68 22.29 -21.57
N VAL A 447 4.65 23.60 -21.24
CA VAL A 447 3.39 24.32 -20.97
C VAL A 447 2.48 24.31 -22.20
N ALA A 448 3.03 24.50 -23.40
CA ALA A 448 2.26 24.47 -24.64
C ALA A 448 1.67 23.06 -24.91
N GLU A 449 2.43 21.98 -24.67
CA GLU A 449 1.92 20.60 -24.77
C GLU A 449 0.79 20.34 -23.74
N CYS A 450 0.94 20.83 -22.52
CA CYS A 450 -0.09 20.73 -21.48
C CYS A 450 -1.36 21.52 -21.86
N GLN A 451 -1.20 22.72 -22.44
CA GLN A 451 -2.33 23.50 -22.92
C GLN A 451 -3.03 22.80 -24.11
N ALA A 452 -2.28 22.24 -25.05
CA ALA A 452 -2.86 21.49 -26.17
C ALA A 452 -3.66 20.26 -25.67
N LEU A 453 -3.16 19.57 -24.64
CA LEU A 453 -3.89 18.46 -24.01
C LEU A 453 -5.16 18.92 -23.32
N TRP A 454 -5.11 20.07 -22.62
CA TRP A 454 -6.29 20.71 -22.03
C TRP A 454 -7.35 21.05 -23.08
N ASP A 455 -6.95 21.69 -24.18
CA ASP A 455 -7.86 22.12 -25.25
C ASP A 455 -8.48 20.91 -25.99
N LYS A 456 -7.65 19.90 -26.31
CA LYS A 456 -8.12 18.63 -26.90
C LYS A 456 -9.14 17.90 -26.03
N SER A 457 -9.02 18.03 -24.71
CA SER A 457 -9.92 17.39 -23.73
C SER A 457 -11.22 18.17 -23.50
N GLY A 458 -11.42 19.33 -24.15
CA GLY A 458 -12.56 20.22 -23.94
C GLY A 458 -12.53 20.93 -22.59
N GLY A 459 -11.32 21.13 -22.05
CA GLY A 459 -11.09 21.57 -20.68
C GLY A 459 -11.35 20.45 -19.66
N PHE A 460 -11.11 20.79 -18.38
CA PHE A 460 -11.35 19.84 -17.28
C PHE A 460 -12.35 20.41 -16.29
N HIS A 461 -13.41 19.66 -16.06
CA HIS A 461 -14.33 19.93 -14.97
C HIS A 461 -13.75 19.42 -13.64
N ASN A 462 -13.70 20.28 -12.63
CA ASN A 462 -13.46 19.94 -11.24
C ASN A 462 -14.19 20.94 -10.36
N ALA A 463 -15.06 20.48 -9.49
CA ALA A 463 -15.87 21.30 -8.58
C ALA A 463 -15.41 21.19 -7.12
N GLY A 464 -14.19 20.70 -6.90
CA GLY A 464 -13.61 20.45 -5.59
C GLY A 464 -13.39 18.98 -5.28
N ALA A 465 -13.07 18.70 -4.03
CA ALA A 465 -12.88 17.33 -3.55
C ALA A 465 -14.14 16.46 -3.85
N PHE A 466 -13.90 15.20 -4.16
CA PHE A 466 -14.97 14.26 -4.50
C PHE A 466 -15.81 14.64 -5.73
N THR A 467 -15.25 15.36 -6.72
CA THR A 467 -15.90 15.56 -8.00
C THR A 467 -15.99 14.23 -8.75
N PRO A 468 -17.19 13.68 -9.06
CA PRO A 468 -17.33 12.44 -9.82
C PRO A 468 -17.08 12.68 -11.29
N PHE A 469 -16.72 11.61 -12.05
CA PHE A 469 -16.63 11.69 -13.50
C PHE A 469 -18.00 12.04 -14.13
N GLY A 470 -17.99 13.00 -15.05
CA GLY A 470 -19.17 13.40 -15.81
C GLY A 470 -19.58 12.35 -16.85
N PHE A 471 -20.86 12.35 -17.21
CA PHE A 471 -21.36 11.56 -18.35
C PHE A 471 -20.98 12.24 -19.68
N HIS A 472 -20.50 11.43 -20.62
CA HIS A 472 -20.23 11.84 -22.00
C HIS A 472 -21.12 11.06 -22.97
N GLU A 473 -21.90 11.78 -23.78
CA GLU A 473 -22.76 11.20 -24.81
C GLU A 473 -21.94 10.90 -26.06
N GLU A 474 -22.23 9.80 -26.72
CA GLU A 474 -21.55 9.41 -27.96
C GLU A 474 -21.72 10.51 -29.03
N GLY A 475 -20.60 10.90 -29.66
CA GLY A 475 -20.60 11.96 -30.68
C GLY A 475 -20.58 13.40 -30.12
N ALA A 476 -20.73 13.59 -28.81
CA ALA A 476 -20.61 14.92 -28.22
C ALA A 476 -19.16 15.42 -28.24
N PRO A 477 -18.91 16.74 -28.26
CA PRO A 477 -17.57 17.28 -28.08
C PRO A 477 -16.96 16.85 -26.74
N PRO A 478 -15.64 16.59 -26.68
CA PRO A 478 -14.97 16.24 -25.43
C PRO A 478 -15.25 17.24 -24.31
N LYS A 479 -15.56 16.73 -23.14
CA LYS A 479 -15.68 17.46 -21.88
C LYS A 479 -15.22 16.56 -20.76
N SER A 480 -13.94 16.64 -20.43
CA SER A 480 -13.33 15.75 -19.46
C SER A 480 -13.51 16.24 -18.02
N THR A 481 -13.53 15.29 -17.10
CA THR A 481 -13.37 15.56 -15.65
C THR A 481 -11.93 15.27 -15.28
N ILE A 482 -11.32 16.09 -14.43
CA ILE A 482 -10.06 15.79 -13.77
C ILE A 482 -10.31 15.53 -12.29
N GLN A 483 -9.82 14.40 -11.80
CA GLN A 483 -9.84 14.04 -10.40
C GLN A 483 -8.44 14.21 -9.77
N PHE A 484 -8.43 14.72 -8.56
CA PHE A 484 -7.32 14.69 -7.62
C PHE A 484 -7.82 14.19 -6.25
N PRO A 485 -7.09 13.25 -5.63
CA PRO A 485 -6.06 12.39 -6.24
C PRO A 485 -6.65 11.48 -7.31
N GLY A 486 -5.82 11.05 -8.28
CA GLY A 486 -6.23 10.06 -9.28
C GLY A 486 -6.34 8.65 -8.68
N GLY A 487 -6.63 7.64 -9.51
CA GLY A 487 -6.89 6.26 -9.06
C GLY A 487 -5.74 5.57 -8.30
N THR A 488 -4.49 6.01 -8.47
CA THR A 488 -3.38 5.57 -7.62
C THR A 488 -3.50 6.12 -6.20
N GLY A 489 -4.26 7.21 -6.03
CA GLY A 489 -4.47 7.89 -4.77
C GLY A 489 -3.34 8.83 -4.37
N GLY A 490 -3.57 9.59 -3.32
CA GLY A 490 -2.57 10.46 -2.70
C GLY A 490 -1.60 9.70 -1.79
N ILE A 491 -2.11 8.73 -1.05
CA ILE A 491 -1.32 7.77 -0.26
C ILE A 491 -1.77 6.36 -0.69
N ASN A 492 -0.81 5.50 -0.95
CA ASN A 492 -1.09 4.13 -1.37
C ASN A 492 -0.60 3.12 -0.30
N TRP A 493 -0.44 1.86 -0.67
CA TRP A 493 -0.15 0.71 0.21
C TRP A 493 1.07 0.92 1.15
N GLY A 494 2.01 1.78 0.79
CA GLY A 494 3.14 2.13 1.64
C GLY A 494 2.73 2.79 2.96
N GLY A 495 1.63 3.53 2.98
CA GLY A 495 1.03 4.09 4.19
C GLY A 495 1.93 5.01 4.99
N ALA A 496 1.77 4.96 6.31
CA ALA A 496 2.49 5.80 7.26
C ALA A 496 3.50 5.02 8.11
N THR A 497 4.45 5.71 8.70
CA THR A 497 5.24 5.27 9.86
C THR A 497 4.99 6.21 11.03
N ALA A 498 5.11 5.75 12.27
CA ALA A 498 4.87 6.58 13.44
C ALA A 498 5.96 6.40 14.48
N ASP A 499 6.41 7.51 15.06
CA ASP A 499 7.24 7.50 16.26
C ASP A 499 6.33 7.41 17.50
N PRO A 500 6.27 6.26 18.18
CA PRO A 500 5.39 6.07 19.33
C PRO A 500 5.84 6.87 20.58
N THR A 501 7.03 7.44 20.58
CA THR A 501 7.56 8.22 21.71
C THR A 501 7.15 9.68 21.62
N THR A 502 7.01 10.20 20.40
CA THR A 502 6.69 11.61 20.15
C THR A 502 5.29 11.84 19.62
N GLY A 503 4.67 10.80 19.05
CA GLY A 503 3.37 10.90 18.40
C GLY A 503 3.42 11.52 16.99
N PHE A 504 4.61 11.64 16.39
CA PHE A 504 4.74 12.06 15.00
C PHE A 504 4.45 10.91 14.06
N VAL A 505 3.71 11.23 12.99
CA VAL A 505 3.37 10.30 11.91
C VAL A 505 3.91 10.84 10.59
N TYR A 506 4.64 10.01 9.86
CA TYR A 506 5.31 10.40 8.61
C TYR A 506 4.69 9.65 7.44
N VAL A 507 4.41 10.38 6.36
CA VAL A 507 3.67 9.87 5.21
C VAL A 507 4.34 10.29 3.92
N ASN A 508 4.55 9.34 2.99
CA ASN A 508 4.84 9.65 1.59
C ASN A 508 3.52 9.97 0.87
N ALA A 509 3.37 11.19 0.40
CA ALA A 509 2.17 11.70 -0.25
C ALA A 509 2.49 12.21 -1.65
N HIS A 510 1.64 11.92 -2.65
CA HIS A 510 1.88 12.31 -4.02
C HIS A 510 0.61 12.81 -4.72
N ASP A 511 0.78 13.85 -5.53
CA ASP A 511 -0.27 14.49 -6.31
C ASP A 511 -0.42 13.78 -7.66
N THR A 512 -1.29 12.79 -7.72
CA THR A 512 -1.65 12.11 -8.97
C THR A 512 -2.95 12.65 -9.52
N SER A 513 -3.10 12.68 -10.84
CA SER A 513 -4.33 13.06 -11.52
C SER A 513 -4.93 11.91 -12.29
N LEU A 514 -6.23 11.99 -12.57
CA LEU A 514 -6.94 11.08 -13.45
C LEU A 514 -7.92 11.87 -14.31
N VAL A 515 -7.89 11.68 -15.63
CA VAL A 515 -8.69 12.44 -16.60
C VAL A 515 -9.52 11.53 -17.46
N GLY A 516 -10.78 11.89 -17.66
CA GLY A 516 -11.71 11.18 -18.53
C GLY A 516 -13.17 11.52 -18.24
N TRP A 517 -14.03 10.60 -18.60
CA TRP A 517 -15.48 10.66 -18.40
C TRP A 517 -16.06 9.25 -18.25
N LEU A 518 -17.34 9.14 -17.93
CA LEU A 518 -18.10 7.91 -18.06
C LEU A 518 -18.96 7.99 -19.33
N GLU A 519 -18.95 6.91 -20.12
CA GLU A 519 -19.76 6.75 -21.31
C GLU A 519 -20.56 5.44 -21.26
N ARG A 520 -21.63 5.35 -22.05
CA ARG A 520 -22.38 4.10 -22.19
C ARG A 520 -21.48 3.03 -22.81
N ARG A 521 -21.43 1.85 -22.21
CA ARG A 521 -20.67 0.73 -22.79
C ARG A 521 -21.20 0.35 -24.16
N ARG A 522 -20.28 0.21 -25.10
CA ARG A 522 -20.59 -0.19 -26.48
C ARG A 522 -20.09 -1.62 -26.75
N PRO A 523 -20.88 -2.48 -27.39
CA PRO A 523 -20.44 -3.83 -27.74
C PRO A 523 -19.16 -3.81 -28.58
N GLY A 524 -18.24 -4.74 -28.31
CA GLY A 524 -17.00 -4.91 -29.09
C GLY A 524 -15.87 -3.95 -28.71
N LEU A 525 -16.08 -2.96 -27.81
CA LEU A 525 -15.01 -2.11 -27.30
C LEU A 525 -14.40 -2.68 -26.02
N ASN A 526 -13.08 -2.52 -25.92
CA ASN A 526 -12.33 -2.89 -24.71
C ASN A 526 -12.16 -1.66 -23.83
N TYR A 527 -12.79 -1.69 -22.66
CA TYR A 527 -12.72 -0.61 -21.66
C TYR A 527 -11.54 -0.73 -20.68
N GLY A 528 -10.60 -1.63 -20.96
CA GLY A 528 -9.33 -1.73 -20.22
C GLY A 528 -9.29 -2.81 -19.14
N ASN A 529 -8.23 -2.79 -18.35
CA ASN A 529 -7.84 -3.86 -17.44
C ASN A 529 -8.91 -4.19 -16.40
N GLY A 530 -9.18 -5.48 -16.22
CA GLY A 530 -10.01 -6.00 -15.14
C GLY A 530 -11.53 -5.89 -15.37
N VAL A 531 -11.98 -5.28 -16.46
CA VAL A 531 -13.43 -5.08 -16.74
C VAL A 531 -14.00 -6.09 -17.73
N ALA A 532 -13.19 -7.04 -18.21
CA ALA A 532 -13.71 -8.20 -18.94
C ALA A 532 -14.67 -8.96 -18.03
N GLY A 533 -15.95 -9.04 -18.44
CA GLY A 533 -17.01 -9.64 -17.61
C GLY A 533 -17.82 -8.64 -16.76
N SER A 534 -17.48 -7.35 -16.73
CA SER A 534 -18.33 -6.33 -16.08
C SER A 534 -19.71 -6.25 -16.76
N THR A 535 -20.75 -6.22 -15.95
CA THR A 535 -22.14 -6.05 -16.38
C THR A 535 -22.62 -4.61 -16.28
N LEU A 536 -21.75 -3.67 -15.93
CA LEU A 536 -22.10 -2.25 -15.76
C LEU A 536 -22.48 -1.62 -17.09
N PRO A 537 -23.53 -0.77 -17.14
CA PRO A 537 -23.97 -0.11 -18.36
C PRO A 537 -23.08 1.07 -18.79
N TYR A 538 -22.28 1.59 -17.86
CA TYR A 538 -21.35 2.69 -18.09
C TYR A 538 -19.92 2.29 -17.74
N ASP A 539 -18.97 2.84 -18.46
CA ASP A 539 -17.55 2.59 -18.21
C ASP A 539 -16.69 3.78 -18.67
N ARG A 540 -15.41 3.68 -18.42
CA ARG A 540 -14.41 4.72 -18.63
C ARG A 540 -14.20 5.05 -20.11
N GLY A 541 -14.24 6.33 -20.43
CA GLY A 541 -13.84 6.87 -21.71
C GLY A 541 -12.95 8.10 -21.56
N SER A 542 -12.26 8.47 -22.62
CA SER A 542 -11.42 9.65 -22.68
C SER A 542 -11.18 10.09 -24.12
N ILE A 543 -10.43 11.18 -24.32
CA ILE A 543 -9.96 11.59 -25.65
C ILE A 543 -9.10 10.54 -26.36
N ASN A 544 -8.65 9.50 -25.66
CA ASN A 544 -7.91 8.37 -26.22
C ASN A 544 -8.82 7.18 -26.59
N GLY A 545 -10.13 7.33 -26.46
CA GLY A 545 -11.14 6.30 -26.72
C GLY A 545 -11.67 5.61 -25.48
N ALA A 546 -12.39 4.49 -25.69
CA ALA A 546 -12.84 3.62 -24.61
C ALA A 546 -11.67 2.97 -23.89
N GLY A 547 -11.74 2.88 -22.57
CA GLY A 547 -10.71 2.21 -21.78
C GLY A 547 -10.17 3.07 -20.63
N PRO A 548 -8.97 2.77 -20.14
CA PRO A 548 -8.44 3.41 -18.95
C PRO A 548 -8.32 4.92 -19.10
N TYR A 549 -8.61 5.62 -18.01
CA TYR A 549 -8.33 7.04 -17.88
C TYR A 549 -6.84 7.32 -18.03
N PHE A 550 -6.48 8.55 -18.30
CA PHE A 550 -5.10 8.97 -18.41
C PHE A 550 -4.74 10.01 -17.33
N THR A 551 -3.45 10.18 -17.09
CA THR A 551 -2.94 11.22 -16.20
C THR A 551 -2.77 12.54 -16.95
N PHE A 552 -3.03 13.68 -16.30
CA PHE A 552 -2.74 15.00 -16.86
C PHE A 552 -1.23 15.23 -16.88
N SER A 553 -0.58 14.70 -17.91
CA SER A 553 0.86 14.80 -18.14
C SER A 553 1.15 14.89 -19.63
N ALA A 554 2.24 15.57 -19.98
CA ALA A 554 2.63 15.81 -21.35
C ALA A 554 4.14 15.59 -21.55
N PRO A 555 4.62 15.39 -22.80
CA PRO A 555 6.01 15.24 -23.10
C PRO A 555 6.83 16.49 -22.74
N TYR A 556 7.92 16.29 -21.99
CA TYR A 556 8.97 17.26 -21.81
C TYR A 556 10.10 16.95 -22.78
N LYS A 557 10.47 17.92 -23.63
CA LYS A 557 11.39 17.71 -24.76
C LYS A 557 12.68 18.52 -24.57
N ASP A 558 13.77 18.02 -25.13
CA ASP A 558 15.02 18.80 -25.26
C ASP A 558 14.95 19.76 -26.46
N SER A 559 15.99 20.56 -26.65
CA SER A 559 16.09 21.55 -27.74
C SER A 559 16.09 20.92 -29.17
N THR A 560 16.26 19.60 -29.29
CA THR A 560 16.17 18.86 -30.55
C THR A 560 14.75 18.30 -30.79
N GLY A 561 13.82 18.49 -29.86
CA GLY A 561 12.45 17.94 -29.91
C GLY A 561 12.32 16.49 -29.42
N ARG A 562 13.39 15.89 -28.90
CA ARG A 562 13.36 14.52 -28.34
C ARG A 562 12.69 14.55 -26.96
N THR A 563 11.72 13.69 -26.73
CA THR A 563 11.11 13.51 -25.42
C THR A 563 12.09 12.91 -24.43
N LEU A 564 12.34 13.64 -23.33
CA LEU A 564 13.17 13.21 -22.21
C LEU A 564 12.35 12.53 -21.11
N ALA A 565 11.12 13.01 -20.88
CA ALA A 565 10.20 12.50 -19.88
C ALA A 565 8.76 12.87 -20.20
N ASN A 566 7.79 12.18 -19.59
CA ASN A 566 6.42 12.67 -19.44
C ASN A 566 6.30 13.31 -18.05
N LEU A 567 6.02 14.60 -18.01
CA LEU A 567 5.90 15.34 -16.76
C LEU A 567 4.45 15.74 -16.49
N PRO A 568 4.05 15.81 -15.20
CA PRO A 568 2.73 16.30 -14.83
C PRO A 568 2.49 17.73 -15.30
N CYS A 569 1.27 17.99 -15.74
CA CYS A 569 0.83 19.32 -16.18
C CYS A 569 0.32 20.22 -15.04
N GLN A 570 0.26 19.69 -13.82
CA GLN A 570 0.07 20.51 -12.63
C GLN A 570 1.40 21.00 -12.06
N ARG A 571 1.37 22.14 -11.36
CA ARG A 571 2.56 22.72 -10.69
C ARG A 571 3.14 21.74 -9.64
N PRO A 572 4.47 21.64 -9.50
CA PRO A 572 5.09 20.94 -8.40
C PRO A 572 4.78 21.62 -7.04
N PRO A 573 5.02 20.94 -5.89
CA PRO A 573 5.62 19.61 -5.78
C PRO A 573 4.63 18.48 -6.12
N TRP A 574 5.12 17.46 -6.84
CA TRP A 574 4.33 16.30 -7.26
C TRP A 574 4.33 15.17 -6.23
N ALA A 575 5.28 15.20 -5.30
CA ALA A 575 5.30 14.33 -4.12
C ALA A 575 6.02 15.02 -2.97
N ARG A 576 5.65 14.62 -1.76
CA ARG A 576 6.20 15.16 -0.52
C ARG A 576 6.25 14.12 0.59
N LEU A 577 7.23 14.25 1.47
CA LEU A 577 7.25 13.61 2.77
C LEU A 577 6.60 14.56 3.76
N VAL A 578 5.55 14.12 4.44
CA VAL A 578 4.76 14.94 5.36
C VAL A 578 4.88 14.39 6.76
N ALA A 579 5.11 15.24 7.75
CA ALA A 579 5.02 14.90 9.16
C ALA A 579 3.79 15.54 9.80
N VAL A 580 2.99 14.73 10.47
CA VAL A 580 1.83 15.17 11.25
C VAL A 580 2.08 14.87 12.72
N ASN A 581 1.88 15.84 13.59
CA ASN A 581 1.87 15.61 15.03
C ASN A 581 0.47 15.10 15.45
N ALA A 582 0.36 13.81 15.70
CA ALA A 582 -0.93 13.20 16.08
C ALA A 582 -1.48 13.72 17.42
N ASN A 583 -0.64 14.32 18.28
CA ASN A 583 -1.10 14.92 19.55
C ASN A 583 -1.90 16.21 19.34
N THR A 584 -1.64 16.92 18.24
CA THR A 584 -2.31 18.20 17.92
C THR A 584 -3.20 18.08 16.69
N GLY A 585 -2.98 17.05 15.86
CA GLY A 585 -3.61 16.88 14.56
C GLY A 585 -3.12 17.88 13.50
N GLU A 586 -1.95 18.51 13.69
CA GLU A 586 -1.43 19.52 12.76
C GLU A 586 -0.25 18.98 11.95
N ILE A 587 -0.14 19.43 10.69
CA ILE A 587 1.04 19.21 9.86
C ILE A 587 2.21 19.99 10.48
N ALA A 588 3.27 19.30 10.85
CA ALA A 588 4.45 19.89 11.47
C ALA A 588 5.43 20.40 10.42
N TRP A 589 5.66 19.62 9.37
CA TRP A 589 6.49 20.00 8.23
C TRP A 589 6.15 19.17 6.98
N GLU A 590 6.52 19.71 5.82
CA GLU A 590 6.45 19.06 4.52
C GLU A 590 7.78 19.26 3.80
N SER A 591 8.28 18.21 3.15
CA SER A 591 9.49 18.26 2.33
C SER A 591 9.21 17.65 0.96
N THR A 592 9.62 18.33 -0.11
CA THR A 592 9.52 17.79 -1.46
C THR A 592 10.31 16.48 -1.55
N LEU A 593 9.69 15.41 -2.03
CA LEU A 593 10.27 14.08 -2.08
C LEU A 593 10.49 13.63 -3.53
N GLY A 594 11.73 13.68 -3.99
CA GLY A 594 12.14 13.22 -5.31
C GLY A 594 12.59 14.34 -6.25
N LEU A 595 13.37 13.95 -7.24
CA LEU A 595 13.94 14.83 -8.26
C LEU A 595 13.46 14.42 -9.66
N THR A 596 13.35 15.40 -10.56
CA THR A 596 13.19 15.17 -12.00
C THR A 596 14.50 15.47 -12.70
N ASP A 597 15.34 14.45 -12.87
CA ASP A 597 16.68 14.59 -13.48
C ASP A 597 16.66 15.14 -14.92
N ALA A 598 15.53 15.07 -15.62
CA ALA A 598 15.37 15.62 -16.96
C ALA A 598 15.30 17.16 -16.98
N LEU A 599 14.99 17.80 -15.87
CA LEU A 599 14.93 19.25 -15.76
C LEU A 599 16.31 19.87 -15.52
N PRO A 600 16.52 21.12 -15.92
CA PRO A 600 17.75 21.86 -15.63
C PRO A 600 18.04 21.96 -14.14
N GLU A 601 19.31 22.11 -13.79
CA GLU A 601 19.73 22.41 -12.42
C GLU A 601 18.92 23.60 -11.83
N GLY A 602 18.55 23.51 -10.58
CA GLY A 602 17.69 24.48 -9.87
C GLY A 602 16.17 24.25 -10.06
N LYS A 603 15.73 23.47 -11.07
CA LYS A 603 14.32 23.10 -11.28
C LYS A 603 14.01 21.63 -10.96
N GLN A 604 14.99 20.85 -10.58
CA GLN A 604 14.88 19.39 -10.44
C GLN A 604 14.06 18.97 -9.21
N LEU A 605 14.01 19.80 -8.17
CA LEU A 605 13.31 19.46 -6.92
C LEU A 605 11.79 19.61 -7.08
N THR A 606 11.18 18.66 -7.76
CA THR A 606 9.75 18.69 -8.13
C THR A 606 8.91 17.67 -7.38
N GLY A 607 9.55 16.71 -6.71
CA GLY A 607 8.88 15.52 -6.22
C GLY A 607 8.74 14.44 -7.31
N GLY A 608 8.69 13.18 -6.91
CA GLY A 608 8.53 12.02 -7.78
C GLY A 608 7.54 11.03 -7.19
N SER A 609 6.61 10.52 -8.00
CA SER A 609 5.60 9.56 -7.54
C SER A 609 6.20 8.21 -7.15
N GLY A 610 5.60 7.55 -6.16
CA GLY A 610 5.92 6.19 -5.75
C GLY A 610 5.10 5.77 -4.54
N SER A 611 4.78 4.48 -4.44
CA SER A 611 3.78 3.97 -3.49
C SER A 611 4.34 3.41 -2.19
N ALA A 612 5.67 3.20 -2.07
CA ALA A 612 6.29 2.71 -0.84
C ALA A 612 6.25 3.77 0.27
N GLY A 613 6.21 3.33 1.51
CA GLY A 613 6.19 4.21 2.67
C GLY A 613 7.56 4.40 3.31
N PRO A 614 7.67 5.36 4.23
CA PRO A 614 8.87 5.60 5.02
C PRO A 614 9.02 4.61 6.18
N THR A 615 10.21 4.58 6.76
CA THR A 615 10.55 3.88 8.01
C THR A 615 11.31 4.83 8.90
N ALA A 616 10.86 5.01 10.15
CA ALA A 616 11.48 5.90 11.11
C ALA A 616 12.31 5.13 12.17
N THR A 617 13.26 5.81 12.79
CA THR A 617 14.15 5.22 13.82
C THR A 617 14.30 6.14 15.04
N ALA A 618 14.64 5.54 16.17
CA ALA A 618 14.99 6.29 17.38
C ALA A 618 16.26 7.13 17.23
N GLY A 619 17.08 6.88 16.20
CA GLY A 619 18.19 7.73 15.81
C GLY A 619 17.77 9.07 15.18
N GLY A 620 16.45 9.34 15.08
CA GLY A 620 15.91 10.57 14.51
C GLY A 620 15.95 10.62 13.00
N VAL A 621 16.07 9.49 12.33
CA VAL A 621 16.18 9.37 10.87
C VAL A 621 14.94 8.70 10.28
N ILE A 622 14.48 9.23 9.16
CA ILE A 622 13.43 8.62 8.33
C ILE A 622 14.07 8.15 7.03
N PHE A 623 13.98 6.86 6.74
CA PHE A 623 14.42 6.26 5.50
C PHE A 623 13.26 6.12 4.51
N VAL A 624 13.48 6.49 3.25
CA VAL A 624 12.48 6.36 2.18
C VAL A 624 13.13 6.22 0.81
N GLY A 625 12.60 5.30 0.00
CA GLY A 625 12.83 5.24 -1.44
C GLY A 625 11.65 5.89 -2.15
N ALA A 626 10.73 5.07 -2.61
CA ALA A 626 9.40 5.45 -3.04
C ALA A 626 9.30 6.55 -4.11
N THR A 627 10.36 6.82 -4.85
CA THR A 627 10.37 7.81 -5.94
C THR A 627 10.86 7.16 -7.23
N ASN A 628 10.39 7.68 -8.36
CA ASN A 628 10.80 7.18 -9.69
C ASN A 628 12.18 7.67 -10.14
N ASP A 629 12.88 8.45 -9.33
CA ASP A 629 14.21 9.00 -9.61
C ASP A 629 15.38 8.07 -9.22
N ARG A 630 15.08 6.85 -8.84
CA ARG A 630 16.05 5.82 -8.46
C ARG A 630 16.99 6.24 -7.33
N ARG A 631 16.47 6.97 -6.32
CA ARG A 631 17.23 7.37 -5.14
C ARG A 631 16.64 6.75 -3.88
N PHE A 632 17.51 6.42 -2.96
CA PHE A 632 17.18 6.08 -1.58
C PHE A 632 17.69 7.19 -0.67
N ARG A 633 16.87 7.63 0.28
CA ARG A 633 17.10 8.86 1.06
C ARG A 633 16.92 8.66 2.55
N ALA A 634 17.59 9.53 3.29
CA ALA A 634 17.42 9.70 4.73
C ALA A 634 17.09 11.15 5.07
N PHE A 635 16.09 11.35 5.90
CA PHE A 635 15.62 12.66 6.35
C PHE A 635 15.71 12.78 7.86
N ASP A 636 15.92 13.99 8.36
CA ASP A 636 15.78 14.34 9.77
C ASP A 636 14.31 14.30 10.16
N SER A 637 13.95 13.50 11.16
CA SER A 637 12.56 13.28 11.57
C SER A 637 11.88 14.52 12.19
N LYS A 638 12.66 15.47 12.72
CA LYS A 638 12.14 16.69 13.36
C LYS A 638 11.91 17.81 12.37
N THR A 639 12.75 17.91 11.33
CA THR A 639 12.78 19.08 10.43
C THR A 639 12.39 18.76 9.00
N GLY A 640 12.39 17.48 8.60
CA GLY A 640 12.19 17.08 7.22
C GLY A 640 13.36 17.40 6.28
N LYS A 641 14.53 17.81 6.82
CA LYS A 641 15.73 18.06 6.02
C LYS A 641 16.30 16.75 5.49
N GLU A 642 16.59 16.68 4.18
CA GLU A 642 17.35 15.56 3.61
C GLU A 642 18.79 15.58 4.15
N LEU A 643 19.21 14.48 4.78
CA LEU A 643 20.52 14.32 5.41
C LEU A 643 21.48 13.53 4.52
N TRP A 644 20.93 12.62 3.71
CA TRP A 644 21.71 11.74 2.86
C TRP A 644 20.85 11.17 1.73
N SER A 645 21.45 10.95 0.58
CA SER A 645 20.86 10.20 -0.51
C SER A 645 21.90 9.42 -1.29
N THR A 646 21.46 8.33 -1.90
CA THR A 646 22.27 7.55 -2.82
C THR A 646 21.48 7.21 -4.08
N ARG A 647 22.11 7.27 -5.24
CA ARG A 647 21.52 6.87 -6.51
C ARG A 647 21.71 5.37 -6.71
N LEU A 648 20.67 4.72 -7.17
CA LEU A 648 20.63 3.29 -7.42
C LEU A 648 20.48 3.00 -8.91
N GLU A 649 20.75 1.75 -9.31
CA GLU A 649 20.51 1.31 -10.69
C GLU A 649 19.00 1.18 -11.00
N ALA A 650 18.18 0.92 -9.99
CA ALA A 650 16.75 0.69 -10.11
C ALA A 650 15.94 1.44 -9.04
N THR A 651 14.63 1.58 -9.26
CA THR A 651 13.72 2.22 -8.31
C THR A 651 13.48 1.34 -7.08
N VAL A 652 13.32 1.98 -5.93
CA VAL A 652 12.92 1.34 -4.68
C VAL A 652 11.40 1.47 -4.55
N ASN A 653 10.68 0.38 -4.74
CA ASN A 653 9.23 0.34 -4.54
C ASN A 653 8.85 -0.63 -3.40
N ALA A 654 9.71 -0.74 -2.39
CA ALA A 654 9.52 -1.51 -1.17
C ALA A 654 9.73 -0.60 0.05
N ASN A 655 9.02 -0.88 1.14
CA ASN A 655 9.28 -0.18 2.38
C ASN A 655 10.67 -0.60 2.91
N PRO A 656 11.53 0.33 3.31
CA PRO A 656 12.80 -0.02 3.93
C PRO A 656 12.60 -0.60 5.32
N MET A 657 13.58 -1.35 5.78
CA MET A 657 13.67 -1.84 7.15
C MET A 657 15.05 -1.59 7.74
N THR A 658 15.18 -1.64 9.07
CA THR A 658 16.47 -1.55 9.75
C THR A 658 16.55 -2.58 10.87
N TYR A 659 17.69 -3.22 10.98
CA TYR A 659 17.92 -4.29 11.96
C TYR A 659 19.38 -4.29 12.43
N ARG A 660 19.65 -5.01 13.51
CA ARG A 660 21.02 -5.26 14.00
C ARG A 660 21.45 -6.67 13.59
N GLY A 661 22.59 -6.76 12.94
CA GLY A 661 23.20 -8.04 12.59
C GLY A 661 23.81 -8.75 13.80
N LYS A 662 24.17 -10.01 13.65
CA LYS A 662 24.90 -10.78 14.68
C LYS A 662 26.29 -10.19 14.99
N ASN A 663 26.87 -9.47 14.01
CA ASN A 663 28.12 -8.74 14.17
C ASN A 663 27.97 -7.42 14.97
N GLY A 664 26.76 -7.11 15.46
CA GLY A 664 26.45 -5.92 16.24
C GLY A 664 26.21 -4.65 15.42
N LYS A 665 26.45 -4.63 14.10
CA LYS A 665 26.22 -3.47 13.25
C LYS A 665 24.73 -3.28 12.97
N GLN A 666 24.27 -2.02 12.92
CA GLN A 666 22.96 -1.68 12.43
C GLN A 666 22.99 -1.58 10.90
N TYR A 667 22.03 -2.23 10.26
CA TYR A 667 21.81 -2.20 8.81
C TYR A 667 20.50 -1.51 8.47
N VAL A 668 20.48 -0.86 7.31
CA VAL A 668 19.25 -0.43 6.63
C VAL A 668 19.16 -1.18 5.32
N ALA A 669 18.08 -1.90 5.11
CA ALA A 669 17.89 -2.73 3.92
C ALA A 669 16.57 -2.47 3.20
N PHE A 670 16.58 -2.65 1.89
CA PHE A 670 15.43 -2.48 0.99
C PHE A 670 15.63 -3.28 -0.30
N ILE A 671 14.56 -3.43 -1.06
CA ILE A 671 14.61 -4.06 -2.38
C ILE A 671 14.46 -2.99 -3.46
N ALA A 672 15.46 -2.91 -4.33
CA ALA A 672 15.46 -2.11 -5.54
C ALA A 672 15.22 -3.02 -6.75
N THR A 673 13.97 -3.10 -7.21
CA THR A 673 13.47 -3.97 -8.28
C THR A 673 13.74 -5.46 -8.00
N ASP A 674 14.89 -6.01 -8.36
CA ASP A 674 15.26 -7.42 -8.18
C ASP A 674 16.48 -7.63 -7.26
N THR A 675 16.97 -6.56 -6.66
CA THR A 675 18.19 -6.58 -5.84
C THR A 675 17.85 -6.13 -4.41
N LEU A 676 18.11 -7.01 -3.47
CA LEU A 676 18.12 -6.68 -2.04
C LEU A 676 19.46 -6.01 -1.72
N VAL A 677 19.40 -4.85 -1.11
CA VAL A 677 20.59 -4.03 -0.77
C VAL A 677 20.56 -3.69 0.70
N ALA A 678 21.69 -3.77 1.37
CA ALA A 678 21.88 -3.34 2.75
C ALA A 678 23.00 -2.32 2.87
N TYR A 679 22.74 -1.26 3.62
CA TYR A 679 23.70 -0.21 3.99
C TYR A 679 24.01 -0.28 5.49
N ALA A 680 25.23 0.09 5.87
CA ALA A 680 25.67 0.18 7.26
C ALA A 680 26.69 1.32 7.40
N LEU A 681 26.99 1.68 8.64
CA LEU A 681 28.14 2.52 8.93
C LEU A 681 29.45 1.77 8.62
N PRO A 682 30.49 2.46 8.20
CA PRO A 682 31.79 1.86 7.89
C PRO A 682 32.39 0.97 8.97
#